data_9e1b73c2a4d27b946e881a47431affff
#
_entry.id   9e1b73c2a4d27b946e881a47431affff
#
_cell.length_a   1.000
_cell.length_b   1.000
_cell.length_c   1.000
_cell.angle_alpha   90.00
_cell.angle_beta   90.00
_cell.angle_gamma   90.00
#
_symmetry.space_group_name_H-M   'P 1'
#
loop_
_entity.id
_entity.type
_entity.pdbx_description
1 polymer ?
#
loop_
_entity_poly.entity_id
_entity_poly.type
_entity_poly.pdbx_seq_one_letter_code
_entity_poly.pdbx_strand_id
1 'polypeptide(L)'
;MNSVYSQTCKSLAGILVSILLAACGEKPDAMLISAKNYLANNDQKAAVIQLKNALQINPDLSEARFLLGTALLDSGDAVGAELELRKALALKYPQDQLAPLLARAMLAQGQAKKVTDEFASTELSLNSAKASLQMSLATAYSMQGKAEASQAALKAALLAEPGYAPALIALARQKASKGEFDVALAMTEEVITKYPKSHEGWKLKGDILLHAKGQINDALAAFRKSVEIKPDYLEGSTAVITLLLQQGNLPDAAAQIGQLKKFSANHPQTKYLEAQLAFQKKDFNLARELAQQVLKVAPEYVPGLQLAGAVELQLKSNVQAEGYLSKAVQLAPDLALARRLLVISYLRSGQSAKALATLLPALNRKDVDSQLLTVAGEVYLQNGDVKKAEEYFSRAAKQDPKNTRNRTSLAVTHLMGGQVDSAFGELEDIAASDSGITADLALISAHLRRQEFDKALKTIDGLEKKQPDKPLAAQLRGTTLLAKRDVAGAKQSFERALTIDPTYFPAVASLAGLDIVDKKPDDAKKRFEAVLVKDPKNGQAMLALADIAARSGATKEEVAKLIGNAVAANSTEMAPRLLLIDLYLRKQDAKAALSAAQSAVVALPNSPEVLELLGRSQQAAGEFNQAVTTYHKLAAMMPSSPRPYLILADAQMAAKNKEAAGDNLRKGLEIKPDLVEAQRALIALNLDAKKFDEAMAVARTVQKQRPKEVVGYVLEGDIYAFQKNWDTAATAYRSGLKQVNSTELALKLHSALIASGKGSEADKLSSTWQKENPRDAAFLGYLGDGALMRKDYSSAEKIYMAMIKLQPDSAVAYNNLAWVTEKLNKDNALSYAEKANTLAPNQPAFLDTHAMLLSAKGDHLKAAELENKALALQPQNGTLKLNLAKIYIGGGKKDLAKKELLELEKLGDNFTAQAEVANLLKSL
;
A
#
# COMPACT_ATOMS: atom_id res chain seq x y z
N MET A 1 43.27 -41.28 27.60
CA MET A 1 42.84 -42.52 26.97
C MET A 1 41.98 -42.25 25.72
N ASN A 2 42.25 -41.24 24.88
CA ASN A 2 41.50 -40.91 23.67
C ASN A 2 42.38 -40.68 22.44
N SER A 3 43.55 -41.38 22.38
CA SER A 3 44.50 -41.15 21.27
C SER A 3 44.90 -42.40 20.50
N VAL A 4 44.37 -43.57 20.85
CA VAL A 4 44.78 -44.85 20.24
C VAL A 4 43.69 -45.46 19.34
N TYR A 5 42.42 -44.97 19.42
CA TYR A 5 41.33 -45.46 18.58
C TYR A 5 41.16 -44.78 17.22
N SER A 6 41.97 -43.69 16.96
CA SER A 6 41.84 -42.91 15.70
C SER A 6 42.77 -43.40 14.58
N GLN A 7 43.75 -44.26 14.84
CA GLN A 7 44.64 -44.69 13.77
C GLN A 7 44.34 -46.08 13.20
N THR A 8 43.59 -46.90 13.92
CA THR A 8 43.20 -48.24 13.42
C THR A 8 41.98 -48.22 12.52
N CYS A 9 41.09 -47.21 12.58
CA CYS A 9 39.96 -47.05 11.66
C CYS A 9 40.32 -46.47 10.27
N LYS A 10 41.45 -45.76 10.14
CA LYS A 10 41.90 -45.23 8.86
C LYS A 10 42.64 -46.21 7.98
N SER A 11 43.26 -47.26 8.55
CA SER A 11 43.93 -48.31 7.77
C SER A 11 42.99 -49.38 7.26
N LEU A 12 41.85 -49.64 7.92
CA LEU A 12 40.84 -50.61 7.45
C LEU A 12 39.90 -49.99 6.37
N ALA A 13 39.63 -48.69 6.43
CA ALA A 13 38.84 -48.05 5.38
C ALA A 13 39.60 -47.87 4.06
N GLY A 14 40.93 -47.72 4.14
CA GLY A 14 41.77 -47.64 2.92
C GLY A 14 41.95 -48.98 2.17
N ILE A 15 41.88 -50.11 2.87
CA ILE A 15 42.00 -51.44 2.28
C ILE A 15 40.64 -51.94 1.75
N LEU A 16 39.49 -51.56 2.37
CA LEU A 16 38.16 -51.91 1.84
C LEU A 16 37.79 -51.08 0.60
N VAL A 17 38.26 -49.84 0.46
CA VAL A 17 38.05 -49.06 -0.78
C VAL A 17 38.95 -49.51 -1.91
N SER A 18 40.14 -50.07 -1.61
CA SER A 18 41.02 -50.67 -2.67
C SER A 18 40.60 -52.06 -3.16
N ILE A 19 39.80 -52.79 -2.36
CA ILE A 19 39.28 -54.09 -2.74
C ILE A 19 37.93 -54.00 -3.46
N LEU A 20 37.15 -52.92 -3.28
CA LEU A 20 35.94 -52.65 -4.05
C LEU A 20 36.18 -52.00 -5.44
N LEU A 21 37.41 -51.58 -5.75
CA LEU A 21 37.82 -51.08 -7.06
C LEU A 21 38.46 -52.20 -7.94
N ALA A 22 38.57 -53.41 -7.48
CA ALA A 22 39.13 -54.53 -8.20
C ALA A 22 38.12 -55.64 -8.60
N ALA A 23 36.80 -55.38 -8.42
CA ALA A 23 35.77 -56.33 -8.83
C ALA A 23 34.78 -55.68 -9.79
N CYS A 24 34.85 -56.10 -11.07
CA CYS A 24 34.02 -55.73 -12.22
C CYS A 24 34.22 -54.32 -12.79
N GLY A 25 35.35 -54.04 -13.40
CA GLY A 25 35.43 -53.02 -14.45
C GLY A 25 34.67 -53.54 -15.67
N GLU A 26 33.39 -53.18 -15.80
CA GLU A 26 32.72 -53.36 -17.08
C GLU A 26 33.56 -52.65 -18.15
N LYS A 27 33.83 -53.38 -19.25
CA LYS A 27 34.57 -52.78 -20.35
C LYS A 27 33.81 -51.56 -20.88
N PRO A 28 34.47 -50.49 -21.33
CA PRO A 28 33.81 -49.30 -21.87
C PRO A 28 32.77 -49.63 -22.94
N ASP A 29 33.02 -50.66 -23.74
CA ASP A 29 32.08 -51.15 -24.78
C ASP A 29 30.78 -51.76 -24.14
N ALA A 30 30.89 -52.45 -23.03
CA ALA A 30 29.72 -52.99 -22.32
C ALA A 30 28.86 -51.86 -21.73
N MET A 31 29.49 -50.80 -21.17
CA MET A 31 28.79 -49.60 -20.68
C MET A 31 28.13 -48.83 -21.83
N LEU A 32 28.78 -48.80 -23.00
CA LEU A 32 28.21 -48.22 -24.23
C LEU A 32 26.96 -48.97 -24.69
N ILE A 33 26.98 -50.31 -24.68
CA ILE A 33 25.83 -51.16 -25.01
C ILE A 33 24.72 -50.93 -23.99
N SER A 34 25.06 -50.88 -22.69
CA SER A 34 24.10 -50.57 -21.62
C SER A 34 23.46 -49.22 -21.80
N ALA A 35 24.24 -48.19 -22.14
CA ALA A 35 23.73 -46.84 -22.43
C ALA A 35 22.76 -46.85 -23.60
N LYS A 36 23.07 -47.54 -24.69
CA LYS A 36 22.17 -47.71 -25.85
C LYS A 36 20.82 -48.36 -25.43
N ASN A 37 20.86 -49.35 -24.59
CA ASN A 37 19.64 -49.97 -24.06
C ASN A 37 18.82 -49.01 -23.20
N TYR A 38 19.45 -48.18 -22.34
CA TYR A 38 18.76 -47.13 -21.59
C TYR A 38 18.13 -46.09 -22.51
N LEU A 39 18.84 -45.65 -23.52
CA LEU A 39 18.28 -44.70 -24.52
C LEU A 39 17.08 -45.32 -25.25
N ALA A 40 17.15 -46.62 -25.64
CA ALA A 40 16.03 -47.31 -26.31
C ALA A 40 14.79 -47.37 -25.37
N ASN A 41 14.99 -47.45 -24.04
CA ASN A 41 13.95 -47.45 -23.02
C ASN A 41 13.57 -46.04 -22.54
N ASN A 42 14.07 -45.01 -23.17
CA ASN A 42 13.82 -43.60 -22.84
C ASN A 42 14.31 -43.17 -21.44
N ASP A 43 15.25 -43.93 -20.84
CA ASP A 43 15.92 -43.56 -19.58
C ASP A 43 17.20 -42.77 -19.86
N GLN A 44 17.00 -41.48 -20.18
CA GLN A 44 18.08 -40.55 -20.47
C GLN A 44 19.07 -40.39 -19.30
N LYS A 45 18.58 -40.41 -18.04
CA LYS A 45 19.45 -40.24 -16.87
C LYS A 45 20.42 -41.38 -16.69
N ALA A 46 19.93 -42.61 -16.75
CA ALA A 46 20.78 -43.81 -16.65
C ALA A 46 21.75 -43.89 -17.83
N ALA A 47 21.31 -43.57 -19.05
CA ALA A 47 22.17 -43.52 -20.23
C ALA A 47 23.33 -42.52 -20.08
N VAL A 48 23.07 -41.30 -19.63
CA VAL A 48 24.09 -40.26 -19.36
C VAL A 48 25.12 -40.73 -18.33
N ILE A 49 24.70 -41.40 -17.26
CA ILE A 49 25.62 -41.97 -16.26
C ILE A 49 26.54 -43.00 -16.89
N GLN A 50 25.98 -43.97 -17.63
CA GLN A 50 26.77 -45.03 -18.29
C GLN A 50 27.73 -44.48 -19.32
N LEU A 51 27.29 -43.52 -20.14
CA LEU A 51 28.16 -42.85 -21.14
C LEU A 51 29.30 -42.09 -20.45
N LYS A 52 29.05 -41.36 -19.38
CA LYS A 52 30.09 -40.70 -18.60
C LYS A 52 31.09 -41.69 -18.01
N ASN A 53 30.63 -42.81 -17.45
CA ASN A 53 31.50 -43.84 -16.93
C ASN A 53 32.36 -44.48 -18.02
N ALA A 54 31.79 -44.79 -19.17
CA ALA A 54 32.53 -45.34 -20.32
C ALA A 54 33.63 -44.36 -20.77
N LEU A 55 33.31 -43.06 -20.86
CA LEU A 55 34.23 -41.98 -21.26
C LEU A 55 35.27 -41.63 -20.20
N GLN A 56 35.03 -41.97 -18.95
CA GLN A 56 36.05 -41.84 -17.90
C GLN A 56 37.15 -42.89 -18.05
N ILE A 57 36.81 -44.10 -18.55
CA ILE A 57 37.77 -45.17 -18.78
C ILE A 57 38.44 -44.99 -20.14
N ASN A 58 37.67 -44.71 -21.18
CA ASN A 58 38.17 -44.45 -22.52
C ASN A 58 37.61 -43.12 -23.09
N PRO A 59 38.35 -42.02 -22.97
CA PRO A 59 37.91 -40.69 -23.43
C PRO A 59 37.75 -40.58 -24.97
N ASP A 60 38.32 -41.49 -25.72
CA ASP A 60 38.38 -41.45 -27.19
C ASP A 60 37.27 -42.27 -27.88
N LEU A 61 36.30 -42.74 -27.13
CA LEU A 61 35.13 -43.41 -27.71
C LEU A 61 34.21 -42.40 -28.42
N SER A 62 34.40 -42.21 -29.71
CA SER A 62 33.69 -41.23 -30.54
C SER A 62 32.16 -41.43 -30.52
N GLU A 63 31.68 -42.68 -30.52
CA GLU A 63 30.27 -43.02 -30.46
C GLU A 63 29.68 -42.67 -29.04
N ALA A 64 30.41 -42.92 -27.99
CA ALA A 64 29.97 -42.56 -26.64
C ALA A 64 29.85 -41.02 -26.46
N ARG A 65 30.80 -40.26 -27.04
CA ARG A 65 30.72 -38.76 -27.09
C ARG A 65 29.49 -38.31 -27.86
N PHE A 66 29.22 -38.88 -29.01
CA PHE A 66 28.06 -38.58 -29.84
C PHE A 66 26.76 -38.88 -29.10
N LEU A 67 26.62 -40.06 -28.53
CA LEU A 67 25.42 -40.43 -27.77
C LEU A 67 25.23 -39.59 -26.52
N LEU A 68 26.32 -39.25 -25.79
CA LEU A 68 26.26 -38.36 -24.67
C LEU A 68 25.81 -36.97 -25.07
N GLY A 69 26.38 -36.40 -26.13
CA GLY A 69 26.00 -35.11 -26.66
C GLY A 69 24.52 -35.07 -27.10
N THR A 70 24.03 -36.16 -27.72
CA THR A 70 22.62 -36.29 -28.10
C THR A 70 21.73 -36.33 -26.87
N ALA A 71 22.04 -37.15 -25.86
CA ALA A 71 21.26 -37.26 -24.63
C ALA A 71 21.24 -35.97 -23.79
N LEU A 72 22.36 -35.23 -23.75
CA LEU A 72 22.45 -33.91 -23.12
C LEU A 72 21.58 -32.89 -23.84
N LEU A 73 21.59 -32.89 -25.17
CA LEU A 73 20.75 -32.00 -25.97
C LEU A 73 19.26 -32.27 -25.72
N ASP A 74 18.85 -33.53 -25.72
CA ASP A 74 17.48 -33.93 -25.47
C ASP A 74 17.02 -33.63 -24.04
N SER A 75 17.96 -33.59 -23.07
CA SER A 75 17.69 -33.21 -21.67
C SER A 75 17.77 -31.69 -21.41
N GLY A 76 18.08 -30.89 -22.47
CA GLY A 76 18.16 -29.43 -22.39
C GLY A 76 19.53 -28.86 -21.99
N ASP A 77 20.56 -29.70 -21.78
CA ASP A 77 21.93 -29.23 -21.53
C ASP A 77 22.64 -28.96 -22.85
N ALA A 78 22.31 -27.84 -23.49
CA ALA A 78 22.86 -27.47 -24.80
C ALA A 78 24.36 -27.19 -24.75
N VAL A 79 24.91 -26.69 -23.64
CA VAL A 79 26.33 -26.40 -23.45
C VAL A 79 27.12 -27.70 -23.37
N GLY A 80 26.68 -28.63 -22.52
CA GLY A 80 27.28 -29.97 -22.42
C GLY A 80 27.17 -30.75 -23.72
N ALA A 81 26.04 -30.62 -24.43
CA ALA A 81 25.81 -31.24 -25.70
C ALA A 81 26.81 -30.74 -26.76
N GLU A 82 26.98 -29.45 -26.94
CA GLU A 82 27.95 -28.85 -27.86
C GLU A 82 29.37 -29.36 -27.56
N LEU A 83 29.77 -29.36 -26.30
CA LEU A 83 31.10 -29.82 -25.88
C LEU A 83 31.36 -31.27 -26.30
N GLU A 84 30.44 -32.18 -26.03
CA GLU A 84 30.64 -33.59 -26.31
C GLU A 84 30.51 -33.91 -27.81
N LEU A 85 29.63 -33.22 -28.53
CA LEU A 85 29.52 -33.34 -29.97
C LEU A 85 30.77 -32.80 -30.68
N ARG A 86 31.38 -31.69 -30.21
CA ARG A 86 32.68 -31.23 -30.75
C ARG A 86 33.82 -32.20 -30.49
N LYS A 87 33.85 -32.89 -29.37
CA LYS A 87 34.83 -33.94 -29.10
C LYS A 87 34.59 -35.15 -30.03
N ALA A 88 33.34 -35.55 -30.26
CA ALA A 88 33.02 -36.58 -31.22
C ALA A 88 33.50 -36.20 -32.65
N LEU A 89 33.34 -34.93 -33.04
CA LEU A 89 33.84 -34.40 -34.32
C LEU A 89 35.35 -34.48 -34.41
N ALA A 90 36.08 -34.11 -33.37
CA ALA A 90 37.54 -34.23 -33.30
C ALA A 90 38.01 -35.68 -33.42
N LEU A 91 37.21 -36.63 -32.91
CA LEU A 91 37.43 -38.08 -33.05
C LEU A 91 36.91 -38.66 -34.38
N LYS A 92 36.60 -37.81 -35.37
CA LYS A 92 36.17 -38.18 -36.75
C LYS A 92 34.87 -39.02 -36.80
N TYR A 93 33.94 -38.79 -35.83
CA TYR A 93 32.60 -39.40 -35.93
C TYR A 93 31.89 -38.88 -37.19
N PRO A 94 31.02 -39.70 -37.84
CA PRO A 94 30.39 -39.33 -39.11
C PRO A 94 29.69 -37.99 -39.12
N GLN A 95 30.08 -37.11 -40.05
CA GLN A 95 29.60 -35.73 -40.11
C GLN A 95 28.10 -35.61 -40.40
N ASP A 96 27.53 -36.55 -41.18
CA ASP A 96 26.10 -36.60 -41.45
C ASP A 96 25.22 -36.73 -40.19
N GLN A 97 25.74 -37.44 -39.17
CA GLN A 97 25.02 -37.57 -37.90
C GLN A 97 25.30 -36.43 -36.96
N LEU A 98 26.48 -35.83 -37.01
CA LEU A 98 27.01 -34.89 -36.05
C LEU A 98 26.58 -33.46 -36.36
N ALA A 99 26.74 -32.99 -37.62
CA ALA A 99 26.53 -31.58 -37.97
C ALA A 99 25.11 -31.06 -37.64
N PRO A 100 24.02 -31.82 -37.92
CA PRO A 100 22.68 -31.36 -37.60
C PRO A 100 22.44 -31.20 -36.08
N LEU A 101 23.01 -32.10 -35.27
CA LEU A 101 22.82 -32.04 -33.80
C LEU A 101 23.69 -30.94 -33.18
N LEU A 102 24.91 -30.74 -33.69
CA LEU A 102 25.79 -29.67 -33.24
C LEU A 102 25.17 -28.30 -33.56
N ALA A 103 24.63 -28.12 -34.78
CA ALA A 103 23.91 -26.91 -35.14
C ALA A 103 22.70 -26.65 -34.22
N ARG A 104 21.94 -27.69 -33.85
CA ARG A 104 20.83 -27.60 -32.91
C ARG A 104 21.30 -27.21 -31.51
N ALA A 105 22.39 -27.81 -31.00
CA ALA A 105 22.96 -27.46 -29.70
C ALA A 105 23.42 -25.99 -29.63
N MET A 106 24.05 -25.50 -30.71
CA MET A 106 24.47 -24.11 -30.82
C MET A 106 23.27 -23.15 -30.92
N LEU A 107 22.22 -23.52 -31.65
CA LEU A 107 20.98 -22.72 -31.71
C LEU A 107 20.28 -22.60 -30.35
N ALA A 108 20.23 -23.68 -29.57
CA ALA A 108 19.67 -23.70 -28.25
C ALA A 108 20.41 -22.75 -27.28
N GLN A 109 21.68 -22.42 -27.57
CA GLN A 109 22.48 -21.42 -26.86
C GLN A 109 22.38 -20.01 -27.45
N GLY A 110 21.53 -19.79 -28.46
CA GLY A 110 21.40 -18.49 -29.14
C GLY A 110 22.56 -18.14 -30.09
N GLN A 111 23.44 -19.10 -30.44
CA GLN A 111 24.63 -18.86 -31.27
C GLN A 111 24.32 -18.87 -32.78
N ALA A 112 23.19 -18.25 -33.17
CA ALA A 112 22.70 -18.30 -34.56
C ALA A 112 23.73 -17.87 -35.61
N LYS A 113 24.55 -16.83 -35.34
CA LYS A 113 25.59 -16.38 -36.25
C LYS A 113 26.66 -17.45 -36.45
N LYS A 114 27.15 -18.06 -35.38
CA LYS A 114 28.16 -19.12 -35.46
C LYS A 114 27.67 -20.32 -36.27
N VAL A 115 26.36 -20.69 -36.10
CA VAL A 115 25.77 -21.77 -36.90
C VAL A 115 25.83 -21.47 -38.39
N THR A 116 25.50 -20.25 -38.83
CA THR A 116 25.60 -19.88 -40.24
C THR A 116 27.03 -19.80 -40.73
N ASP A 117 27.96 -19.29 -39.93
CA ASP A 117 29.38 -19.16 -40.28
C ASP A 117 30.05 -20.55 -40.43
N GLU A 118 29.69 -21.53 -39.59
CA GLU A 118 30.29 -22.84 -39.53
C GLU A 118 29.65 -23.84 -40.53
N PHE A 119 28.33 -23.77 -40.73
CA PHE A 119 27.59 -24.83 -41.43
C PHE A 119 26.97 -24.42 -42.78
N ALA A 120 26.97 -23.14 -43.16
CA ALA A 120 26.32 -22.71 -44.41
C ALA A 120 26.87 -23.38 -45.67
N SER A 121 28.16 -23.75 -45.68
CA SER A 121 28.85 -24.41 -46.80
C SER A 121 29.07 -25.91 -46.55
N THR A 122 28.51 -26.50 -45.51
CA THR A 122 28.71 -27.91 -45.16
C THR A 122 27.91 -28.80 -46.07
N GLU A 123 28.59 -29.66 -46.81
CA GLU A 123 27.96 -30.69 -47.64
C GLU A 123 27.87 -31.99 -46.86
N LEU A 124 26.68 -32.60 -46.88
CA LEU A 124 26.41 -33.88 -46.24
C LEU A 124 25.99 -34.88 -47.30
N SER A 125 26.17 -36.18 -47.03
CA SER A 125 25.85 -37.21 -48.03
C SER A 125 24.39 -37.68 -47.91
N LEU A 126 23.87 -37.80 -46.67
CA LEU A 126 22.52 -38.31 -46.40
C LEU A 126 21.47 -37.20 -46.58
N ASN A 127 20.41 -37.49 -47.35
CA ASN A 127 19.31 -36.53 -47.57
C ASN A 127 18.62 -36.08 -46.27
N SER A 128 18.41 -36.99 -45.30
CA SER A 128 17.81 -36.65 -44.00
C SER A 128 18.71 -35.73 -43.16
N ALA A 129 20.03 -35.94 -43.21
CA ALA A 129 21.01 -35.08 -42.58
C ALA A 129 21.04 -33.67 -43.21
N LYS A 130 21.04 -33.64 -44.56
CA LYS A 130 20.91 -32.39 -45.34
C LYS A 130 19.67 -31.61 -44.93
N ALA A 131 18.50 -32.29 -44.91
CA ALA A 131 17.24 -31.66 -44.52
C ALA A 131 17.28 -31.10 -43.07
N SER A 132 17.83 -31.87 -42.14
CA SER A 132 17.96 -31.45 -40.71
C SER A 132 18.94 -30.27 -40.55
N LEU A 133 20.08 -30.28 -41.24
CA LEU A 133 21.03 -29.18 -41.19
C LEU A 133 20.45 -27.91 -41.82
N GLN A 134 19.79 -28.02 -42.97
CA GLN A 134 19.15 -26.89 -43.64
C GLN A 134 18.01 -26.30 -42.79
N MET A 135 17.28 -27.12 -42.04
CA MET A 135 16.30 -26.63 -41.07
C MET A 135 16.96 -25.83 -39.95
N SER A 136 18.11 -26.29 -39.45
CA SER A 136 18.88 -25.57 -38.45
C SER A 136 19.40 -24.24 -39.00
N LEU A 137 19.89 -24.20 -40.23
CA LEU A 137 20.29 -22.99 -40.93
C LEU A 137 19.12 -22.03 -41.15
N ALA A 138 17.95 -22.54 -41.54
CA ALA A 138 16.73 -21.74 -41.66
C ALA A 138 16.37 -21.04 -40.34
N THR A 139 16.45 -21.77 -39.24
CA THR A 139 16.24 -21.22 -37.89
C THR A 139 17.29 -20.15 -37.55
N ALA A 140 18.56 -20.43 -37.82
CA ALA A 140 19.66 -19.49 -37.59
C ALA A 140 19.49 -18.18 -38.37
N TYR A 141 19.10 -18.26 -39.65
CA TYR A 141 18.83 -17.09 -40.49
C TYR A 141 17.60 -16.31 -39.98
N SER A 142 16.57 -17.01 -39.55
CA SER A 142 15.39 -16.38 -38.96
C SER A 142 15.74 -15.59 -37.68
N MET A 143 16.54 -16.16 -36.78
CA MET A 143 17.04 -15.48 -35.57
C MET A 143 17.90 -14.24 -35.87
N GLN A 144 18.55 -14.22 -37.04
CA GLN A 144 19.33 -13.07 -37.54
C GLN A 144 18.47 -12.04 -38.29
N GLY A 145 17.17 -12.27 -38.46
CA GLY A 145 16.29 -11.39 -39.25
C GLY A 145 16.46 -11.53 -40.78
N LYS A 146 17.20 -12.54 -41.27
CA LYS A 146 17.49 -12.79 -42.69
C LYS A 146 16.40 -13.66 -43.32
N ALA A 147 15.22 -13.06 -43.55
CA ALA A 147 14.02 -13.80 -43.98
C ALA A 147 14.20 -14.56 -45.31
N GLU A 148 14.85 -13.97 -46.29
CA GLU A 148 15.07 -14.60 -47.60
C GLU A 148 16.01 -15.82 -47.50
N ALA A 149 17.11 -15.70 -46.76
CA ALA A 149 18.04 -16.80 -46.51
C ALA A 149 17.37 -17.95 -45.73
N SER A 150 16.54 -17.61 -44.74
CA SER A 150 15.74 -18.60 -44.01
C SER A 150 14.79 -19.35 -44.93
N GLN A 151 14.10 -18.65 -45.84
CA GLN A 151 13.20 -19.28 -46.81
C GLN A 151 13.95 -20.16 -47.82
N ALA A 152 15.13 -19.73 -48.26
CA ALA A 152 15.98 -20.53 -49.16
C ALA A 152 16.43 -21.84 -48.47
N ALA A 153 16.85 -21.77 -47.22
CA ALA A 153 17.24 -22.93 -46.42
C ALA A 153 16.06 -23.89 -46.17
N LEU A 154 14.84 -23.39 -45.92
CA LEU A 154 13.65 -24.24 -45.82
C LEU A 154 13.35 -24.97 -47.13
N LYS A 155 13.46 -24.27 -48.26
CA LYS A 155 13.30 -24.91 -49.59
C LYS A 155 14.37 -25.97 -49.84
N ALA A 156 15.62 -25.69 -49.45
CA ALA A 156 16.73 -26.66 -49.59
C ALA A 156 16.48 -27.89 -48.69
N ALA A 157 15.92 -27.73 -47.49
CA ALA A 157 15.54 -28.85 -46.65
C ALA A 157 14.48 -29.75 -47.30
N LEU A 158 13.46 -29.16 -47.91
CA LEU A 158 12.39 -29.89 -48.61
C LEU A 158 12.83 -30.46 -49.97
N LEU A 159 13.84 -29.85 -50.61
CA LEU A 159 14.46 -30.44 -51.82
C LEU A 159 15.28 -31.69 -51.46
N ALA A 160 15.98 -31.68 -50.33
CA ALA A 160 16.71 -32.84 -49.84
C ALA A 160 15.78 -33.97 -49.39
N GLU A 161 14.69 -33.61 -48.67
CA GLU A 161 13.68 -34.55 -48.20
C GLU A 161 12.26 -33.92 -48.33
N PRO A 162 11.51 -34.21 -49.43
CA PRO A 162 10.23 -33.55 -49.70
C PRO A 162 9.15 -33.70 -48.65
N GLY A 163 9.29 -34.69 -47.77
CA GLY A 163 8.36 -34.89 -46.66
C GLY A 163 8.88 -34.48 -45.30
N TYR A 164 9.95 -33.73 -45.21
CA TYR A 164 10.58 -33.39 -43.92
C TYR A 164 9.66 -32.54 -43.04
N ALA A 165 9.02 -33.17 -42.04
CA ALA A 165 7.97 -32.56 -41.18
C ALA A 165 8.40 -31.24 -40.52
N PRO A 166 9.59 -31.08 -39.91
CA PRO A 166 10.00 -29.81 -39.31
C PRO A 166 10.03 -28.66 -40.32
N ALA A 167 10.49 -28.86 -41.55
CA ALA A 167 10.49 -27.82 -42.56
C ALA A 167 9.09 -27.48 -43.09
N LEU A 168 8.22 -28.48 -43.25
CA LEU A 168 6.80 -28.24 -43.57
C LEU A 168 6.07 -27.46 -42.52
N ILE A 169 6.29 -27.78 -41.22
CA ILE A 169 5.71 -27.04 -40.07
C ILE A 169 6.24 -25.61 -40.05
N ALA A 170 7.54 -25.40 -40.28
CA ALA A 170 8.13 -24.07 -40.32
C ALA A 170 7.54 -23.22 -41.45
N LEU A 171 7.37 -23.83 -42.65
CA LEU A 171 6.75 -23.16 -43.78
C LEU A 171 5.27 -22.87 -43.55
N ALA A 172 4.50 -23.78 -42.95
CA ALA A 172 3.11 -23.56 -42.57
C ALA A 172 3.00 -22.41 -41.56
N ARG A 173 3.91 -22.36 -40.57
CA ARG A 173 3.99 -21.27 -39.59
C ARG A 173 4.30 -19.92 -40.26
N GLN A 174 5.19 -19.90 -41.26
CA GLN A 174 5.49 -18.71 -42.05
C GLN A 174 4.28 -18.25 -42.88
N LYS A 175 3.51 -19.18 -43.45
CA LYS A 175 2.25 -18.87 -44.15
C LYS A 175 1.23 -18.27 -43.20
N ALA A 176 1.05 -18.86 -42.03
CA ALA A 176 0.16 -18.33 -41.03
C ALA A 176 0.54 -16.89 -40.58
N SER A 177 1.84 -16.62 -40.42
CA SER A 177 2.30 -15.27 -40.04
C SER A 177 2.06 -14.21 -41.13
N LYS A 178 1.90 -14.62 -42.39
CA LYS A 178 1.52 -13.75 -43.52
C LYS A 178 0.01 -13.62 -43.70
N GLY A 179 -0.80 -14.22 -42.81
CA GLY A 179 -2.26 -14.24 -42.91
C GLY A 179 -2.83 -15.27 -43.90
N GLU A 180 -1.98 -16.13 -44.52
CA GLU A 180 -2.38 -17.18 -45.41
C GLU A 180 -2.86 -18.44 -44.67
N PHE A 181 -3.90 -18.26 -43.82
CA PHE A 181 -4.30 -19.23 -42.80
C PHE A 181 -4.84 -20.54 -43.37
N ASP A 182 -5.59 -20.47 -44.48
CA ASP A 182 -6.15 -21.67 -45.11
C ASP A 182 -5.03 -22.55 -45.73
N VAL A 183 -4.04 -21.92 -46.34
CA VAL A 183 -2.85 -22.61 -46.87
C VAL A 183 -2.05 -23.24 -45.72
N ALA A 184 -1.82 -22.47 -44.65
CA ALA A 184 -1.10 -22.96 -43.49
C ALA A 184 -1.80 -24.14 -42.82
N LEU A 185 -3.13 -24.10 -42.73
CA LEU A 185 -3.93 -25.19 -42.18
C LEU A 185 -3.86 -26.44 -43.03
N ALA A 186 -4.02 -26.31 -44.36
CA ALA A 186 -3.92 -27.44 -45.28
C ALA A 186 -2.52 -28.11 -45.24
N MET A 187 -1.44 -27.32 -45.22
CA MET A 187 -0.08 -27.83 -45.03
C MET A 187 0.11 -28.54 -43.69
N THR A 188 -0.47 -28.01 -42.62
CA THR A 188 -0.40 -28.62 -41.29
C THR A 188 -1.17 -29.94 -41.23
N GLU A 189 -2.32 -30.01 -41.92
CA GLU A 189 -3.13 -31.24 -42.04
C GLU A 189 -2.41 -32.31 -42.86
N GLU A 190 -1.72 -31.94 -43.93
CA GLU A 190 -0.85 -32.85 -44.67
C GLU A 190 0.23 -33.45 -43.75
N VAL A 191 0.90 -32.59 -42.96
CA VAL A 191 1.92 -33.05 -42.01
C VAL A 191 1.35 -34.03 -40.98
N ILE A 192 0.23 -33.75 -40.34
CA ILE A 192 -0.33 -34.64 -39.30
C ILE A 192 -0.96 -35.89 -39.88
N THR A 193 -1.36 -35.87 -41.13
CA THR A 193 -1.83 -37.06 -41.86
C THR A 193 -0.65 -38.00 -42.15
N LYS A 194 0.45 -37.46 -42.64
CA LYS A 194 1.66 -38.24 -42.97
C LYS A 194 2.44 -38.63 -41.73
N TYR A 195 2.46 -37.75 -40.71
CA TYR A 195 3.16 -37.93 -39.43
C TYR A 195 2.21 -37.75 -38.24
N PRO A 196 1.31 -38.71 -37.93
CA PRO A 196 0.30 -38.58 -36.91
C PRO A 196 0.88 -38.34 -35.51
N LYS A 197 2.13 -38.72 -35.28
CA LYS A 197 2.85 -38.48 -34.02
C LYS A 197 3.60 -37.12 -33.97
N SER A 198 3.37 -36.22 -34.91
CA SER A 198 3.94 -34.89 -34.93
C SER A 198 3.20 -34.00 -33.88
N HIS A 199 3.70 -33.94 -32.65
CA HIS A 199 3.13 -33.10 -31.60
C HIS A 199 3.17 -31.61 -31.96
N GLU A 200 4.23 -31.14 -32.65
CA GLU A 200 4.35 -29.76 -33.14
C GLU A 200 3.31 -29.44 -34.23
N GLY A 201 3.05 -30.40 -35.15
CA GLY A 201 2.01 -30.25 -36.16
C GLY A 201 0.62 -30.09 -35.53
N TRP A 202 0.29 -30.91 -34.57
CA TRP A 202 -0.97 -30.79 -33.81
C TRP A 202 -1.06 -29.47 -33.07
N LYS A 203 0.05 -29.00 -32.46
CA LYS A 203 0.07 -27.70 -31.75
C LYS A 203 -0.14 -26.55 -32.74
N LEU A 204 0.52 -26.55 -33.89
CA LEU A 204 0.32 -25.53 -34.94
C LEU A 204 -1.10 -25.52 -35.48
N LYS A 205 -1.72 -26.69 -35.70
CA LYS A 205 -3.14 -26.80 -36.09
C LYS A 205 -4.01 -26.08 -35.07
N GLY A 206 -3.78 -26.32 -33.77
CA GLY A 206 -4.49 -25.64 -32.68
C GLY A 206 -4.31 -24.13 -32.71
N ASP A 207 -3.09 -23.63 -32.94
CA ASP A 207 -2.80 -22.18 -33.02
C ASP A 207 -3.57 -21.55 -34.19
N ILE A 208 -3.57 -22.15 -35.37
CA ILE A 208 -4.28 -21.62 -36.54
C ILE A 208 -5.77 -21.61 -36.30
N LEU A 209 -6.36 -22.69 -35.75
CA LEU A 209 -7.78 -22.81 -35.46
C LEU A 209 -8.20 -21.76 -34.42
N LEU A 210 -7.39 -21.51 -33.41
CA LEU A 210 -7.67 -20.54 -32.37
C LEU A 210 -7.61 -19.09 -32.88
N HIS A 211 -6.46 -18.72 -33.45
CA HIS A 211 -6.17 -17.31 -33.73
C HIS A 211 -6.72 -16.81 -35.06
N ALA A 212 -6.84 -17.67 -36.03
CA ALA A 212 -7.30 -17.32 -37.39
C ALA A 212 -8.79 -17.59 -37.61
N LYS A 213 -9.32 -18.65 -36.99
CA LYS A 213 -10.68 -19.13 -37.23
C LYS A 213 -11.61 -18.91 -36.02
N GLY A 214 -11.07 -18.61 -34.84
CA GLY A 214 -11.85 -18.50 -33.60
C GLY A 214 -12.50 -19.82 -33.16
N GLN A 215 -12.03 -20.98 -33.71
CA GLN A 215 -12.57 -22.30 -33.42
C GLN A 215 -11.97 -22.87 -32.13
N ILE A 216 -12.46 -22.37 -30.99
CA ILE A 216 -11.89 -22.63 -29.64
C ILE A 216 -11.89 -24.14 -29.30
N ASN A 217 -12.99 -24.85 -29.59
CA ASN A 217 -13.12 -26.27 -29.23
C ASN A 217 -12.22 -27.16 -30.09
N ASP A 218 -12.14 -26.91 -31.40
CA ASP A 218 -11.27 -27.65 -32.30
C ASP A 218 -9.78 -27.38 -32.01
N ALA A 219 -9.44 -26.13 -31.65
CA ALA A 219 -8.11 -25.77 -31.18
C ALA A 219 -7.74 -26.52 -29.90
N LEU A 220 -8.63 -26.59 -28.92
CA LEU A 220 -8.41 -27.33 -27.68
C LEU A 220 -8.19 -28.83 -27.95
N ALA A 221 -8.99 -29.43 -28.87
CA ALA A 221 -8.82 -30.82 -29.28
C ALA A 221 -7.45 -31.07 -29.92
N ALA A 222 -6.99 -30.16 -30.79
CA ALA A 222 -5.67 -30.26 -31.41
C ALA A 222 -4.52 -30.11 -30.41
N PHE A 223 -4.63 -29.17 -29.47
CA PHE A 223 -3.65 -29.00 -28.37
C PHE A 223 -3.60 -30.23 -27.46
N ARG A 224 -4.76 -30.78 -27.07
CA ARG A 224 -4.81 -32.02 -26.28
C ARG A 224 -4.13 -33.20 -27.02
N LYS A 225 -4.34 -33.32 -28.33
CA LYS A 225 -3.66 -34.36 -29.12
C LYS A 225 -2.15 -34.18 -29.14
N SER A 226 -1.66 -32.94 -29.24
CA SER A 226 -0.23 -32.63 -29.13
C SER A 226 0.37 -33.10 -27.78
N VAL A 227 -0.31 -32.88 -26.68
CA VAL A 227 0.13 -33.26 -25.33
C VAL A 227 -0.01 -34.79 -25.11
N GLU A 228 -1.04 -35.42 -25.68
CA GLU A 228 -1.18 -36.89 -25.67
C GLU A 228 0.01 -37.58 -26.32
N ILE A 229 0.49 -37.03 -27.47
CA ILE A 229 1.66 -37.54 -28.17
C ILE A 229 2.96 -37.32 -27.40
N LYS A 230 3.11 -36.14 -26.81
CA LYS A 230 4.29 -35.78 -26.01
C LYS A 230 3.87 -35.14 -24.70
N PRO A 231 3.73 -35.93 -23.59
CA PRO A 231 3.20 -35.43 -22.31
C PRO A 231 4.08 -34.37 -21.62
N ASP A 232 5.37 -34.33 -21.90
CA ASP A 232 6.33 -33.35 -21.38
C ASP A 232 6.45 -32.09 -22.27
N TYR A 233 5.61 -31.98 -23.31
CA TYR A 233 5.61 -30.83 -24.22
C TYR A 233 5.02 -29.58 -23.54
N LEU A 234 5.91 -28.72 -23.05
CA LEU A 234 5.56 -27.53 -22.26
C LEU A 234 4.66 -26.56 -23.04
N GLU A 235 4.94 -26.30 -24.33
CA GLU A 235 4.19 -25.36 -25.16
C GLU A 235 2.77 -25.87 -25.45
N GLY A 236 2.62 -27.17 -25.68
CA GLY A 236 1.31 -27.81 -25.87
C GLY A 236 0.49 -27.75 -24.58
N SER A 237 1.09 -28.14 -23.46
CA SER A 237 0.43 -28.06 -22.14
C SER A 237 0.06 -26.62 -21.76
N THR A 238 0.93 -25.65 -22.04
CA THR A 238 0.63 -24.23 -21.83
C THR A 238 -0.59 -23.80 -22.65
N ALA A 239 -0.68 -24.19 -23.91
CA ALA A 239 -1.82 -23.84 -24.77
C ALA A 239 -3.14 -24.45 -24.25
N VAL A 240 -3.12 -25.74 -23.88
CA VAL A 240 -4.32 -26.38 -23.25
C VAL A 240 -4.73 -25.66 -21.99
N ILE A 241 -3.81 -25.43 -21.05
CA ILE A 241 -4.12 -24.81 -19.74
C ILE A 241 -4.63 -23.39 -19.93
N THR A 242 -3.95 -22.58 -20.78
CA THR A 242 -4.36 -21.20 -21.03
C THR A 242 -5.77 -21.14 -21.59
N LEU A 243 -6.11 -22.02 -22.51
CA LEU A 243 -7.44 -22.05 -23.14
C LEU A 243 -8.52 -22.50 -22.17
N LEU A 244 -8.23 -23.50 -21.32
CA LEU A 244 -9.12 -23.93 -20.26
C LEU A 244 -9.37 -22.84 -19.23
N LEU A 245 -8.33 -22.08 -18.83
CA LEU A 245 -8.46 -20.92 -17.96
C LEU A 245 -9.31 -19.82 -18.60
N GLN A 246 -9.14 -19.55 -19.89
CA GLN A 246 -9.98 -18.58 -20.62
C GLN A 246 -11.45 -18.99 -20.68
N GLN A 247 -11.72 -20.28 -20.77
CA GLN A 247 -13.09 -20.83 -20.73
C GLN A 247 -13.68 -20.91 -19.31
N GLY A 248 -12.89 -20.60 -18.27
CA GLY A 248 -13.31 -20.76 -16.88
C GLY A 248 -13.41 -22.21 -16.42
N ASN A 249 -12.88 -23.18 -17.18
CA ASN A 249 -12.86 -24.59 -16.83
C ASN A 249 -11.69 -24.87 -15.87
N LEU A 250 -11.83 -24.43 -14.63
CA LEU A 250 -10.80 -24.53 -13.61
C LEU A 250 -10.46 -25.95 -13.17
N PRO A 251 -11.42 -26.91 -13.13
CA PRO A 251 -11.10 -28.31 -12.80
C PRO A 251 -10.14 -28.95 -13.81
N ASP A 252 -10.44 -28.85 -15.10
CA ASP A 252 -9.60 -29.42 -16.16
C ASP A 252 -8.23 -28.72 -16.24
N ALA A 253 -8.20 -27.39 -16.07
CA ALA A 253 -6.95 -26.63 -15.99
C ALA A 253 -6.07 -27.12 -14.83
N ALA A 254 -6.66 -27.36 -13.66
CA ALA A 254 -5.93 -27.89 -12.49
C ALA A 254 -5.39 -29.30 -12.74
N ALA A 255 -6.20 -30.17 -13.36
CA ALA A 255 -5.76 -31.52 -13.71
C ALA A 255 -4.57 -31.50 -14.70
N GLN A 256 -4.66 -30.65 -15.73
CA GLN A 256 -3.58 -30.52 -16.72
C GLN A 256 -2.29 -29.92 -16.13
N ILE A 257 -2.40 -28.94 -15.24
CA ILE A 257 -1.25 -28.42 -14.46
C ILE A 257 -0.64 -29.55 -13.62
N GLY A 258 -1.48 -30.38 -12.97
CA GLY A 258 -1.01 -31.54 -12.19
C GLY A 258 -0.18 -32.53 -13.02
N GLN A 259 -0.57 -32.75 -14.29
CA GLN A 259 0.22 -33.58 -15.22
C GLN A 259 1.53 -32.89 -15.59
N LEU A 260 1.49 -31.63 -15.99
CA LEU A 260 2.67 -30.85 -16.38
C LEU A 260 3.71 -30.80 -15.25
N LYS A 261 3.29 -30.71 -13.99
CA LYS A 261 4.18 -30.71 -12.82
C LYS A 261 4.99 -31.99 -12.65
N LYS A 262 4.56 -33.13 -13.18
CA LYS A 262 5.35 -34.36 -13.14
C LYS A 262 6.68 -34.23 -13.91
N PHE A 263 6.71 -33.35 -14.91
CA PHE A 263 7.86 -33.15 -15.79
C PHE A 263 8.60 -31.85 -15.53
N SER A 264 7.88 -30.77 -15.14
CA SER A 264 8.42 -29.42 -15.09
C SER A 264 7.90 -28.60 -13.91
N ALA A 265 7.83 -29.20 -12.70
CA ALA A 265 7.28 -28.55 -11.50
C ALA A 265 7.92 -27.18 -11.15
N ASN A 266 9.23 -27.05 -11.35
CA ASN A 266 9.99 -25.85 -11.00
C ASN A 266 10.19 -24.88 -12.18
N HIS A 267 9.65 -25.21 -13.36
CA HIS A 267 9.78 -24.34 -14.53
C HIS A 267 8.95 -23.06 -14.32
N PRO A 268 9.50 -21.86 -14.61
CA PRO A 268 8.79 -20.58 -14.40
C PRO A 268 7.42 -20.53 -15.08
N GLN A 269 7.30 -21.10 -16.29
CA GLN A 269 6.02 -21.18 -17.02
C GLN A 269 4.97 -22.00 -16.28
N THR A 270 5.35 -23.14 -15.70
CA THR A 270 4.45 -23.97 -14.89
C THR A 270 3.96 -23.20 -13.67
N LYS A 271 4.85 -22.54 -12.95
CA LYS A 271 4.52 -21.67 -11.80
C LYS A 271 3.59 -20.51 -12.21
N TYR A 272 3.81 -19.92 -13.36
CA TYR A 272 2.96 -18.86 -13.88
C TYR A 272 1.53 -19.36 -14.15
N LEU A 273 1.36 -20.54 -14.75
CA LEU A 273 0.06 -21.14 -14.98
C LEU A 273 -0.65 -21.52 -13.66
N GLU A 274 0.08 -22.02 -12.67
CA GLU A 274 -0.44 -22.22 -11.32
C GLU A 274 -0.91 -20.91 -10.68
N ALA A 275 -0.13 -19.84 -10.82
CA ALA A 275 -0.49 -18.52 -10.32
C ALA A 275 -1.78 -17.98 -10.98
N GLN A 276 -1.93 -18.18 -12.30
CA GLN A 276 -3.16 -17.81 -13.01
C GLN A 276 -4.38 -18.61 -12.52
N LEU A 277 -4.21 -19.91 -12.32
CA LEU A 277 -5.28 -20.76 -11.77
C LEU A 277 -5.67 -20.32 -10.35
N ALA A 278 -4.70 -20.07 -9.48
CA ALA A 278 -4.94 -19.59 -8.13
C ALA A 278 -5.67 -18.22 -8.14
N PHE A 279 -5.26 -17.30 -9.04
CA PHE A 279 -5.92 -16.01 -9.23
C PHE A 279 -7.41 -16.18 -9.60
N GLN A 280 -7.72 -17.06 -10.55
CA GLN A 280 -9.09 -17.32 -10.97
C GLN A 280 -9.94 -18.02 -9.91
N LYS A 281 -9.32 -18.88 -9.09
CA LYS A 281 -9.93 -19.46 -7.90
C LYS A 281 -10.11 -18.47 -6.75
N LYS A 282 -9.67 -17.22 -6.91
CA LYS A 282 -9.65 -16.15 -5.91
C LYS A 282 -8.75 -16.45 -4.70
N ASP A 283 -7.83 -17.42 -4.82
CA ASP A 283 -6.77 -17.63 -3.84
C ASP A 283 -5.60 -16.68 -4.15
N PHE A 284 -5.81 -15.41 -3.78
CA PHE A 284 -4.87 -14.36 -4.11
C PHE A 284 -3.55 -14.46 -3.33
N ASN A 285 -3.55 -15.10 -2.16
CA ASN A 285 -2.32 -15.31 -1.40
C ASN A 285 -1.41 -16.33 -2.09
N LEU A 286 -1.95 -17.46 -2.52
CA LEU A 286 -1.20 -18.43 -3.30
C LEU A 286 -0.75 -17.85 -4.65
N ALA A 287 -1.62 -17.10 -5.32
CA ALA A 287 -1.28 -16.43 -6.57
C ALA A 287 -0.10 -15.46 -6.40
N ARG A 288 -0.06 -14.69 -5.30
CA ARG A 288 1.06 -13.81 -4.93
C ARG A 288 2.36 -14.59 -4.78
N GLU A 289 2.35 -15.63 -3.98
CA GLU A 289 3.53 -16.46 -3.72
C GLU A 289 4.12 -17.03 -5.02
N LEU A 290 3.27 -17.63 -5.86
CA LEU A 290 3.68 -18.23 -7.12
C LEU A 290 4.20 -17.17 -8.12
N ALA A 291 3.53 -16.02 -8.22
CA ALA A 291 3.98 -14.92 -9.07
C ALA A 291 5.35 -14.38 -8.63
N GLN A 292 5.59 -14.26 -7.32
CA GLN A 292 6.89 -13.86 -6.79
C GLN A 292 7.98 -14.90 -7.09
N GLN A 293 7.66 -16.20 -7.03
CA GLN A 293 8.61 -17.26 -7.43
C GLN A 293 8.97 -17.14 -8.91
N VAL A 294 8.03 -16.85 -9.80
CA VAL A 294 8.28 -16.58 -11.21
C VAL A 294 9.21 -15.39 -11.41
N LEU A 295 8.91 -14.26 -10.74
CA LEU A 295 9.67 -13.02 -10.89
C LEU A 295 11.05 -13.07 -10.24
N LYS A 296 11.28 -13.98 -9.29
CA LYS A 296 12.62 -14.25 -8.74
C LYS A 296 13.56 -14.84 -9.78
N VAL A 297 13.05 -15.68 -10.66
CA VAL A 297 13.84 -16.34 -11.71
C VAL A 297 13.88 -15.50 -13.00
N ALA A 298 12.75 -14.84 -13.33
CA ALA A 298 12.59 -14.00 -14.50
C ALA A 298 12.04 -12.61 -14.12
N PRO A 299 12.88 -11.68 -13.61
CA PRO A 299 12.43 -10.40 -13.06
C PRO A 299 11.79 -9.44 -14.07
N GLU A 300 11.97 -9.71 -15.37
CA GLU A 300 11.45 -8.90 -16.47
C GLU A 300 10.38 -9.63 -17.29
N TYR A 301 9.89 -10.75 -16.79
CA TYR A 301 8.81 -11.47 -17.46
C TYR A 301 7.50 -10.69 -17.37
N VAL A 302 7.17 -9.99 -18.46
CA VAL A 302 6.03 -9.04 -18.51
C VAL A 302 4.69 -9.67 -18.13
N PRO A 303 4.30 -10.88 -18.58
CA PRO A 303 3.07 -11.53 -18.13
C PRO A 303 3.06 -11.80 -16.61
N GLY A 304 4.21 -12.16 -16.05
CA GLY A 304 4.37 -12.37 -14.60
C GLY A 304 4.21 -11.07 -13.82
N LEU A 305 4.81 -9.97 -14.28
CA LEU A 305 4.66 -8.63 -13.70
C LEU A 305 3.21 -8.17 -13.74
N GLN A 306 2.52 -8.37 -14.87
CA GLN A 306 1.10 -8.02 -15.01
C GLN A 306 0.22 -8.82 -14.05
N LEU A 307 0.45 -10.13 -13.94
CA LEU A 307 -0.29 -10.99 -13.02
C LEU A 307 -0.04 -10.59 -11.56
N ALA A 308 1.23 -10.39 -11.18
CA ALA A 308 1.58 -9.93 -9.83
C ALA A 308 0.88 -8.61 -9.49
N GLY A 309 0.89 -7.64 -10.41
CA GLY A 309 0.16 -6.38 -10.22
C GLY A 309 -1.34 -6.57 -10.08
N ALA A 310 -1.95 -7.45 -10.87
CA ALA A 310 -3.36 -7.77 -10.76
C ALA A 310 -3.72 -8.44 -9.42
N VAL A 311 -2.87 -9.35 -8.94
CA VAL A 311 -2.99 -10.01 -7.63
C VAL A 311 -2.93 -8.98 -6.50
N GLU A 312 -1.96 -8.06 -6.53
CA GLU A 312 -1.81 -7.04 -5.51
C GLU A 312 -3.01 -6.08 -5.46
N LEU A 313 -3.60 -5.76 -6.61
CA LEU A 313 -4.84 -4.98 -6.68
C LEU A 313 -6.03 -5.68 -6.00
N GLN A 314 -6.15 -7.01 -6.13
CA GLN A 314 -7.18 -7.78 -5.44
C GLN A 314 -6.95 -7.82 -3.93
N LEU A 315 -5.69 -7.87 -3.51
CA LEU A 315 -5.27 -7.82 -2.11
C LEU A 315 -5.26 -6.40 -1.53
N LYS A 316 -5.71 -5.40 -2.30
CA LYS A 316 -5.72 -3.96 -1.93
C LYS A 316 -4.32 -3.38 -1.62
N SER A 317 -3.27 -4.05 -2.07
CA SER A 317 -1.87 -3.62 -1.92
C SER A 317 -1.47 -2.72 -3.10
N ASN A 318 -2.07 -1.55 -3.20
CA ASN A 318 -1.97 -0.68 -4.38
C ASN A 318 -0.53 -0.25 -4.68
N VAL A 319 0.31 -0.04 -3.66
CA VAL A 319 1.72 0.36 -3.84
C VAL A 319 2.55 -0.74 -4.50
N GLN A 320 2.36 -2.00 -4.09
CA GLN A 320 3.03 -3.14 -4.71
C GLN A 320 2.53 -3.36 -6.14
N ALA A 321 1.22 -3.19 -6.36
CA ALA A 321 0.63 -3.22 -7.70
C ALA A 321 1.25 -2.17 -8.61
N GLU A 322 1.43 -0.92 -8.13
CA GLU A 322 2.10 0.16 -8.85
C GLU A 322 3.51 -0.26 -9.26
N GLY A 323 4.31 -0.84 -8.36
CA GLY A 323 5.68 -1.28 -8.65
C GLY A 323 5.75 -2.31 -9.78
N TYR A 324 4.95 -3.36 -9.71
CA TYR A 324 4.94 -4.41 -10.76
C TYR A 324 4.39 -3.88 -12.09
N LEU A 325 3.29 -3.13 -12.06
CA LEU A 325 2.62 -2.65 -13.26
C LEU A 325 3.40 -1.53 -13.96
N SER A 326 4.07 -0.65 -13.22
CA SER A 326 4.96 0.36 -13.79
C SER A 326 6.10 -0.29 -14.57
N LYS A 327 6.72 -1.33 -13.99
CA LYS A 327 7.76 -2.09 -14.68
C LYS A 327 7.22 -2.81 -15.91
N ALA A 328 6.02 -3.41 -15.83
CA ALA A 328 5.39 -4.06 -16.97
C ALA A 328 5.12 -3.08 -18.13
N VAL A 329 4.60 -1.89 -17.82
CA VAL A 329 4.33 -0.83 -18.82
C VAL A 329 5.61 -0.24 -19.36
N GLN A 330 6.68 -0.15 -18.59
CA GLN A 330 8.00 0.29 -19.06
C GLN A 330 8.59 -0.69 -20.08
N LEU A 331 8.52 -2.01 -19.79
CA LEU A 331 9.05 -3.05 -20.67
C LEU A 331 8.17 -3.28 -21.90
N ALA A 332 6.86 -3.12 -21.76
CA ALA A 332 5.88 -3.30 -22.84
C ALA A 332 4.86 -2.14 -22.86
N PRO A 333 5.23 -0.98 -23.44
CA PRO A 333 4.39 0.21 -23.45
C PRO A 333 3.05 0.03 -24.14
N ASP A 334 2.93 -0.97 -25.01
CA ASP A 334 1.73 -1.27 -25.78
C ASP A 334 0.75 -2.21 -25.09
N LEU A 335 1.10 -2.70 -23.91
CA LEU A 335 0.29 -3.66 -23.17
C LEU A 335 -0.89 -2.94 -22.49
N ALA A 336 -2.03 -2.88 -23.18
CA ALA A 336 -3.22 -2.15 -22.73
C ALA A 336 -3.71 -2.57 -21.34
N LEU A 337 -3.72 -3.89 -21.05
CA LEU A 337 -4.18 -4.41 -19.77
C LEU A 337 -3.28 -3.96 -18.60
N ALA A 338 -1.95 -4.04 -18.74
CA ALA A 338 -1.03 -3.61 -17.68
C ALA A 338 -1.18 -2.10 -17.42
N ARG A 339 -1.29 -1.29 -18.48
CA ARG A 339 -1.52 0.15 -18.37
C ARG A 339 -2.85 0.46 -17.65
N ARG A 340 -3.93 -0.22 -18.03
CA ARG A 340 -5.23 -0.06 -17.38
C ARG A 340 -5.18 -0.40 -15.89
N LEU A 341 -4.56 -1.52 -15.53
CA LEU A 341 -4.40 -1.92 -14.13
C LEU A 341 -3.54 -0.92 -13.35
N LEU A 342 -2.49 -0.36 -13.97
CA LEU A 342 -1.67 0.70 -13.36
C LEU A 342 -2.48 1.96 -13.09
N VAL A 343 -3.30 2.39 -14.05
CA VAL A 343 -4.20 3.53 -13.87
C VAL A 343 -5.18 3.28 -12.72
N ILE A 344 -5.76 2.08 -12.63
CA ILE A 344 -6.65 1.69 -11.52
C ILE A 344 -5.88 1.72 -10.18
N SER A 345 -4.62 1.29 -10.15
CA SER A 345 -3.79 1.38 -8.95
C SER A 345 -3.60 2.82 -8.49
N TYR A 346 -3.29 3.73 -9.41
CA TYR A 346 -3.17 5.16 -9.12
C TYR A 346 -4.48 5.77 -8.62
N LEU A 347 -5.62 5.44 -9.25
CA LEU A 347 -6.94 5.92 -8.82
C LEU A 347 -7.25 5.47 -7.38
N ARG A 348 -7.03 4.18 -7.06
CA ARG A 348 -7.25 3.64 -5.72
C ARG A 348 -6.32 4.23 -4.66
N SER A 349 -5.15 4.72 -5.06
CA SER A 349 -4.19 5.40 -4.21
C SER A 349 -4.38 6.93 -4.15
N GLY A 350 -5.43 7.47 -4.79
CA GLY A 350 -5.69 8.91 -4.84
C GLY A 350 -4.70 9.72 -5.68
N GLN A 351 -3.89 9.05 -6.52
CA GLN A 351 -2.87 9.68 -7.37
C GLN A 351 -3.45 10.00 -8.77
N SER A 352 -4.52 10.77 -8.79
CA SER A 352 -5.29 11.03 -10.02
C SER A 352 -4.49 11.71 -11.14
N ALA A 353 -3.51 12.56 -10.80
CA ALA A 353 -2.61 13.19 -11.79
C ALA A 353 -1.71 12.15 -12.49
N LYS A 354 -1.15 11.18 -11.75
CA LYS A 354 -0.37 10.08 -12.35
C LYS A 354 -1.25 9.13 -13.17
N ALA A 355 -2.46 8.86 -12.69
CA ALA A 355 -3.44 8.10 -13.44
C ALA A 355 -3.68 8.72 -14.82
N LEU A 356 -3.90 10.04 -14.86
CA LEU A 356 -4.11 10.80 -16.09
C LEU A 356 -2.87 10.76 -17.01
N ALA A 357 -1.68 11.03 -16.48
CA ALA A 357 -0.45 11.01 -17.26
C ALA A 357 -0.17 9.63 -17.88
N THR A 358 -0.46 8.55 -17.14
CA THR A 358 -0.30 7.17 -17.62
C THR A 358 -1.33 6.81 -18.68
N LEU A 359 -2.54 7.37 -18.60
CA LEU A 359 -3.65 7.07 -19.48
C LEU A 359 -3.53 7.78 -20.85
N LEU A 360 -3.11 9.05 -20.87
CA LEU A 360 -3.10 9.91 -22.06
C LEU A 360 -2.45 9.27 -23.31
N PRO A 361 -1.26 8.62 -23.24
CA PRO A 361 -0.67 7.98 -24.41
C PRO A 361 -1.53 6.89 -25.07
N ALA A 362 -2.35 6.21 -24.25
CA ALA A 362 -3.23 5.14 -24.75
C ALA A 362 -4.52 5.69 -25.38
N LEU A 363 -4.99 6.85 -24.93
CA LEU A 363 -6.19 7.50 -25.50
C LEU A 363 -5.96 8.09 -26.89
N ASN A 364 -4.71 8.37 -27.27
CA ASN A 364 -4.32 8.91 -28.56
C ASN A 364 -4.32 7.86 -29.70
N ARG A 365 -4.61 6.59 -29.39
CA ARG A 365 -4.69 5.51 -30.36
C ARG A 365 -6.05 5.51 -31.06
N LYS A 366 -6.08 4.97 -32.30
CA LYS A 366 -7.33 4.86 -33.06
C LYS A 366 -8.31 3.82 -32.47
N ASP A 367 -7.76 2.75 -31.88
CA ASP A 367 -8.51 1.59 -31.38
C ASP A 367 -8.50 1.54 -29.85
N VAL A 368 -9.21 2.48 -29.22
CA VAL A 368 -9.38 2.51 -27.77
C VAL A 368 -10.60 1.66 -27.39
N ASP A 369 -10.38 0.61 -26.58
CA ASP A 369 -11.47 -0.27 -26.14
C ASP A 369 -12.40 0.40 -25.11
N SER A 370 -13.64 -0.11 -24.98
CA SER A 370 -14.64 0.47 -24.07
C SER A 370 -14.20 0.43 -22.61
N GLN A 371 -13.37 -0.55 -22.21
CA GLN A 371 -12.88 -0.67 -20.84
C GLN A 371 -11.86 0.42 -20.52
N LEU A 372 -10.99 0.77 -21.47
CA LEU A 372 -10.04 1.87 -21.30
C LEU A 372 -10.76 3.22 -21.30
N LEU A 373 -11.81 3.38 -22.13
CA LEU A 373 -12.68 4.56 -22.11
C LEU A 373 -13.40 4.72 -20.77
N THR A 374 -13.88 3.61 -20.18
CA THR A 374 -14.48 3.63 -18.84
C THR A 374 -13.50 4.13 -17.78
N VAL A 375 -12.28 3.58 -17.78
CA VAL A 375 -11.22 4.02 -16.86
C VAL A 375 -10.84 5.48 -17.11
N ALA A 376 -10.88 5.94 -18.36
CA ALA A 376 -10.67 7.36 -18.68
C ALA A 376 -11.73 8.24 -18.02
N GLY A 377 -12.99 7.87 -18.14
CA GLY A 377 -14.09 8.56 -17.44
C GLY A 377 -13.87 8.63 -15.92
N GLU A 378 -13.49 7.52 -15.29
CA GLU A 378 -13.20 7.46 -13.86
C GLU A 378 -12.02 8.39 -13.47
N VAL A 379 -10.94 8.44 -14.27
CA VAL A 379 -9.79 9.33 -14.05
C VAL A 379 -10.20 10.80 -14.12
N TYR A 380 -10.93 11.19 -15.16
CA TYR A 380 -11.37 12.58 -15.31
C TYR A 380 -12.35 12.98 -14.20
N LEU A 381 -13.21 12.07 -13.77
CA LEU A 381 -14.15 12.32 -12.68
C LEU A 381 -13.41 12.59 -11.35
N GLN A 382 -12.39 11.78 -11.03
CA GLN A 382 -11.57 12.00 -9.84
C GLN A 382 -10.71 13.28 -9.92
N ASN A 383 -10.38 13.74 -11.13
CA ASN A 383 -9.71 15.04 -11.34
C ASN A 383 -10.69 16.20 -11.36
N GLY A 384 -11.99 15.98 -11.16
CA GLY A 384 -13.02 17.01 -11.13
C GLY A 384 -13.48 17.49 -12.51
N ASP A 385 -13.01 16.90 -13.60
CA ASP A 385 -13.41 17.24 -14.98
C ASP A 385 -14.63 16.40 -15.41
N VAL A 386 -15.79 16.80 -14.89
CA VAL A 386 -17.07 16.09 -15.16
C VAL A 386 -17.40 16.05 -16.64
N LYS A 387 -17.06 17.10 -17.42
CA LYS A 387 -17.37 17.18 -18.87
C LYS A 387 -16.57 16.14 -19.67
N LYS A 388 -15.28 16.01 -19.40
CA LYS A 388 -14.48 14.96 -20.04
C LYS A 388 -14.88 13.57 -19.56
N ALA A 389 -15.21 13.41 -18.30
CA ALA A 389 -15.73 12.14 -17.80
C ALA A 389 -16.99 11.71 -18.56
N GLU A 390 -17.94 12.62 -18.79
CA GLU A 390 -19.15 12.40 -19.59
C GLU A 390 -18.80 12.02 -21.03
N GLU A 391 -17.87 12.72 -21.67
CA GLU A 391 -17.41 12.39 -23.03
C GLU A 391 -16.92 10.94 -23.12
N TYR A 392 -16.01 10.54 -22.20
CA TYR A 392 -15.43 9.20 -22.24
C TYR A 392 -16.41 8.09 -21.86
N PHE A 393 -17.27 8.30 -20.87
CA PHE A 393 -18.33 7.34 -20.54
C PHE A 393 -19.37 7.22 -21.66
N SER A 394 -19.71 8.32 -22.34
CA SER A 394 -20.59 8.28 -23.51
C SER A 394 -19.99 7.46 -24.65
N ARG A 395 -18.69 7.64 -24.93
CA ARG A 395 -17.98 6.81 -25.92
C ARG A 395 -17.95 5.34 -25.53
N ALA A 396 -17.68 5.05 -24.24
CA ALA A 396 -17.69 3.68 -23.73
C ALA A 396 -19.06 3.02 -23.86
N ALA A 397 -20.13 3.74 -23.50
CA ALA A 397 -21.52 3.25 -23.63
C ALA A 397 -21.97 3.06 -25.07
N LYS A 398 -21.53 3.93 -26.01
CA LYS A 398 -21.80 3.78 -27.44
C LYS A 398 -21.08 2.57 -28.04
N GLN A 399 -19.86 2.31 -27.61
CA GLN A 399 -19.07 1.18 -28.12
C GLN A 399 -19.57 -0.17 -27.59
N ASP A 400 -20.08 -0.19 -26.35
CA ASP A 400 -20.67 -1.37 -25.72
C ASP A 400 -22.00 -1.01 -25.05
N PRO A 401 -23.09 -0.91 -25.81
CA PRO A 401 -24.42 -0.50 -25.32
C PRO A 401 -25.05 -1.49 -24.34
N LYS A 402 -24.61 -2.74 -24.34
CA LYS A 402 -25.09 -3.78 -23.42
C LYS A 402 -24.40 -3.75 -22.07
N ASN A 403 -23.32 -3.00 -21.94
CA ASN A 403 -22.56 -2.88 -20.71
C ASN A 403 -23.25 -1.91 -19.74
N THR A 404 -24.04 -2.47 -18.85
CA THR A 404 -24.82 -1.71 -17.86
C THR A 404 -23.94 -0.89 -16.93
N ARG A 405 -22.70 -1.33 -16.64
CA ARG A 405 -21.74 -0.57 -15.85
C ARG A 405 -21.37 0.75 -16.54
N ASN A 406 -21.07 0.71 -17.84
CA ASN A 406 -20.71 1.92 -18.58
C ASN A 406 -21.89 2.92 -18.63
N ARG A 407 -23.09 2.41 -18.88
CA ARG A 407 -24.31 3.20 -18.87
C ARG A 407 -24.60 3.81 -17.50
N THR A 408 -24.46 3.02 -16.43
CA THR A 408 -24.62 3.51 -15.05
C THR A 408 -23.59 4.59 -14.71
N SER A 409 -22.32 4.42 -15.11
CA SER A 409 -21.28 5.43 -14.88
C SER A 409 -21.59 6.74 -15.62
N LEU A 410 -22.11 6.66 -16.85
CA LEU A 410 -22.57 7.83 -17.61
C LEU A 410 -23.72 8.53 -16.89
N ALA A 411 -24.75 7.81 -16.50
CA ALA A 411 -25.90 8.37 -15.80
C ALA A 411 -25.53 9.01 -14.45
N VAL A 412 -24.62 8.39 -13.69
CA VAL A 412 -24.07 9.01 -12.46
C VAL A 412 -23.30 10.29 -12.77
N THR A 413 -22.58 10.33 -13.90
CA THR A 413 -21.86 11.54 -14.32
C THR A 413 -22.83 12.64 -14.73
N HIS A 414 -23.94 12.31 -15.40
CA HIS A 414 -25.04 13.25 -15.68
C HIS A 414 -25.64 13.85 -14.39
N LEU A 415 -25.82 13.04 -13.33
CA LEU A 415 -26.24 13.56 -12.02
C LEU A 415 -25.25 14.59 -11.47
N MET A 416 -23.94 14.33 -11.58
CA MET A 416 -22.91 15.25 -11.12
C MET A 416 -22.83 16.51 -12.00
N GLY A 417 -23.15 16.40 -13.29
CA GLY A 417 -23.22 17.50 -14.26
C GLY A 417 -24.49 18.34 -14.15
N GLY A 418 -25.44 17.97 -13.25
CA GLY A 418 -26.69 18.69 -13.05
C GLY A 418 -27.83 18.29 -13.99
N GLN A 419 -27.66 17.27 -14.83
CA GLN A 419 -28.70 16.70 -15.72
C GLN A 419 -29.54 15.69 -14.96
N VAL A 420 -30.20 16.15 -13.91
CA VAL A 420 -30.77 15.29 -12.87
C VAL A 420 -31.89 14.40 -13.38
N ASP A 421 -32.87 14.96 -14.07
CA ASP A 421 -34.09 14.22 -14.49
C ASP A 421 -33.74 13.16 -15.55
N SER A 422 -32.91 13.49 -16.52
CA SER A 422 -32.39 12.53 -17.51
C SER A 422 -31.63 11.39 -16.85
N ALA A 423 -30.74 11.70 -15.92
CA ALA A 423 -29.94 10.71 -15.23
C ALA A 423 -30.76 9.75 -14.37
N PHE A 424 -31.79 10.23 -13.71
CA PHE A 424 -32.73 9.35 -12.98
C PHE A 424 -33.46 8.42 -13.90
N GLY A 425 -34.01 8.92 -15.04
CA GLY A 425 -34.67 8.09 -16.05
C GLY A 425 -33.74 7.00 -16.59
N GLU A 426 -32.48 7.37 -16.95
CA GLU A 426 -31.47 6.41 -17.41
C GLU A 426 -31.17 5.33 -16.37
N LEU A 427 -30.99 5.71 -15.09
CA LEU A 427 -30.73 4.76 -14.01
C LEU A 427 -31.94 3.84 -13.75
N GLU A 428 -33.17 4.37 -13.81
CA GLU A 428 -34.40 3.59 -13.67
C GLU A 428 -34.52 2.55 -14.79
N ASP A 429 -34.26 2.93 -16.04
CA ASP A 429 -34.29 2.03 -17.21
C ASP A 429 -33.23 0.93 -17.08
N ILE A 430 -32.00 1.29 -16.64
CA ILE A 430 -30.96 0.30 -16.42
C ILE A 430 -31.35 -0.64 -15.28
N ALA A 431 -31.83 -0.09 -14.15
CA ALA A 431 -32.24 -0.88 -13.01
C ALA A 431 -33.39 -1.84 -13.34
N ALA A 432 -34.34 -1.43 -14.23
CA ALA A 432 -35.45 -2.28 -14.66
C ALA A 432 -35.02 -3.41 -15.60
N SER A 433 -34.00 -3.18 -16.43
CA SER A 433 -33.55 -4.09 -17.49
C SER A 433 -32.39 -4.98 -17.13
N ASP A 434 -31.60 -4.60 -16.12
CA ASP A 434 -30.38 -5.31 -15.68
C ASP A 434 -30.66 -6.24 -14.50
N SER A 435 -30.15 -7.46 -14.57
CA SER A 435 -30.13 -8.38 -13.42
C SER A 435 -29.11 -7.99 -12.35
N GLY A 436 -28.12 -7.13 -12.68
CA GLY A 436 -27.17 -6.55 -11.75
C GLY A 436 -27.83 -5.52 -10.84
N ILE A 437 -27.08 -5.08 -9.82
CA ILE A 437 -27.60 -4.17 -8.78
C ILE A 437 -26.92 -2.79 -8.79
N THR A 438 -26.02 -2.53 -9.73
CA THR A 438 -25.19 -1.32 -9.72
C THR A 438 -26.01 -0.05 -9.92
N ALA A 439 -26.99 -0.10 -10.84
CA ALA A 439 -27.90 1.01 -11.09
C ALA A 439 -28.85 1.23 -9.91
N ASP A 440 -29.36 0.16 -9.30
CA ASP A 440 -30.21 0.24 -8.10
C ASP A 440 -29.47 0.93 -6.96
N LEU A 441 -28.21 0.56 -6.70
CA LEU A 441 -27.40 1.19 -5.66
C LEU A 441 -27.11 2.67 -5.95
N ALA A 442 -26.86 3.02 -7.22
CA ALA A 442 -26.71 4.40 -7.65
C ALA A 442 -27.99 5.23 -7.41
N LEU A 443 -29.14 4.69 -7.80
CA LEU A 443 -30.44 5.31 -7.57
C LEU A 443 -30.75 5.51 -6.08
N ILE A 444 -30.58 4.46 -5.28
CA ILE A 444 -30.78 4.52 -3.83
C ILE A 444 -29.90 5.63 -3.22
N SER A 445 -28.61 5.64 -3.57
CA SER A 445 -27.69 6.65 -3.11
C SER A 445 -28.08 8.07 -3.54
N ALA A 446 -28.53 8.23 -4.80
CA ALA A 446 -28.97 9.52 -5.32
C ALA A 446 -30.24 10.03 -4.61
N HIS A 447 -31.24 9.17 -4.42
CA HIS A 447 -32.45 9.51 -3.68
C HIS A 447 -32.18 9.85 -2.21
N LEU A 448 -31.28 9.11 -1.54
CA LEU A 448 -30.87 9.39 -0.15
C LEU A 448 -30.19 10.76 -0.02
N ARG A 449 -29.30 11.12 -0.94
CA ARG A 449 -28.67 12.44 -0.95
C ARG A 449 -29.68 13.58 -1.11
N ARG A 450 -30.76 13.34 -1.83
CA ARG A 450 -31.87 14.31 -2.04
C ARG A 450 -32.93 14.23 -0.95
N GLN A 451 -32.76 13.34 0.04
CA GLN A 451 -33.74 13.07 1.11
C GLN A 451 -35.10 12.57 0.55
N GLU A 452 -35.11 11.98 -0.63
CA GLU A 452 -36.28 11.39 -1.29
C GLU A 452 -36.47 9.95 -0.80
N PHE A 453 -36.72 9.79 0.51
CA PHE A 453 -36.69 8.49 1.20
C PHE A 453 -37.71 7.48 0.62
N ASP A 454 -38.90 7.93 0.23
CA ASP A 454 -39.94 7.06 -0.32
C ASP A 454 -39.55 6.48 -1.68
N LYS A 455 -38.87 7.27 -2.52
CA LYS A 455 -38.33 6.81 -3.79
C LYS A 455 -37.17 5.83 -3.58
N ALA A 456 -36.30 6.13 -2.60
CA ALA A 456 -35.23 5.20 -2.23
C ALA A 456 -35.79 3.85 -1.77
N LEU A 457 -36.83 3.85 -0.93
CA LEU A 457 -37.55 2.64 -0.49
C LEU A 457 -38.13 1.85 -1.66
N LYS A 458 -38.79 2.52 -2.62
CA LYS A 458 -39.33 1.89 -3.84
C LYS A 458 -38.22 1.22 -4.67
N THR A 459 -37.07 1.87 -4.81
CA THR A 459 -35.93 1.27 -5.52
C THR A 459 -35.36 0.06 -4.74
N ILE A 460 -35.36 0.12 -3.41
CA ILE A 460 -34.95 -1.02 -2.55
C ILE A 460 -35.93 -2.20 -2.70
N ASP A 461 -37.25 -1.96 -2.93
CA ASP A 461 -38.19 -3.02 -3.24
C ASP A 461 -37.81 -3.77 -4.53
N GLY A 462 -37.35 -3.02 -5.55
CA GLY A 462 -36.82 -3.60 -6.79
C GLY A 462 -35.55 -4.42 -6.55
N LEU A 463 -34.62 -3.89 -5.79
CA LEU A 463 -33.36 -4.60 -5.41
C LEU A 463 -33.66 -5.90 -4.65
N GLU A 464 -34.62 -5.87 -3.73
CA GLU A 464 -35.02 -7.04 -2.95
C GLU A 464 -35.62 -8.16 -3.82
N LYS A 465 -36.38 -7.81 -4.86
CA LYS A 465 -36.89 -8.78 -5.86
C LYS A 465 -35.76 -9.42 -6.67
N LYS A 466 -34.68 -8.68 -6.96
CA LYS A 466 -33.51 -9.20 -7.68
C LYS A 466 -32.66 -10.13 -6.81
N GLN A 467 -32.57 -9.86 -5.51
CA GLN A 467 -31.74 -10.59 -4.56
C GLN A 467 -32.49 -10.87 -3.24
N PRO A 468 -33.56 -11.71 -3.28
CA PRO A 468 -34.36 -11.95 -2.10
C PRO A 468 -33.66 -12.73 -0.98
N ASP A 469 -32.62 -13.49 -1.34
CA ASP A 469 -31.79 -14.30 -0.48
C ASP A 469 -30.56 -13.56 0.06
N LYS A 470 -30.43 -12.25 -0.22
CA LYS A 470 -29.30 -11.43 0.26
C LYS A 470 -29.77 -10.38 1.28
N PRO A 471 -28.99 -10.15 2.36
CA PRO A 471 -29.37 -9.24 3.43
C PRO A 471 -29.24 -7.75 3.04
N LEU A 472 -28.60 -7.42 1.90
CA LEU A 472 -28.24 -6.07 1.50
C LEU A 472 -29.48 -5.16 1.34
N ALA A 473 -30.54 -5.63 0.68
CA ALA A 473 -31.75 -4.83 0.48
C ALA A 473 -32.42 -4.47 1.81
N ALA A 474 -32.55 -5.43 2.73
CA ALA A 474 -33.08 -5.20 4.07
C ALA A 474 -32.20 -4.24 4.88
N GLN A 475 -30.87 -4.35 4.77
CA GLN A 475 -29.94 -3.40 5.40
C GLN A 475 -30.12 -1.98 4.87
N LEU A 476 -30.20 -1.80 3.54
CA LEU A 476 -30.40 -0.48 2.93
C LEU A 476 -31.76 0.12 3.32
N ARG A 477 -32.81 -0.71 3.39
CA ARG A 477 -34.14 -0.31 3.90
C ARG A 477 -34.05 0.23 5.31
N GLY A 478 -33.40 -0.50 6.22
CA GLY A 478 -33.19 -0.07 7.59
C GLY A 478 -32.43 1.26 7.67
N THR A 479 -31.36 1.40 6.90
CA THR A 479 -30.59 2.66 6.85
C THR A 479 -31.44 3.82 6.31
N THR A 480 -32.26 3.60 5.29
CA THR A 480 -33.16 4.60 4.70
C THR A 480 -34.22 5.04 5.72
N LEU A 481 -34.81 4.08 6.43
CA LEU A 481 -35.83 4.35 7.46
C LEU A 481 -35.22 5.11 8.66
N LEU A 482 -33.98 4.82 9.06
CA LEU A 482 -33.27 5.63 10.06
C LEU A 482 -33.10 7.07 9.59
N ALA A 483 -32.71 7.28 8.35
CA ALA A 483 -32.59 8.63 7.79
C ALA A 483 -33.94 9.35 7.74
N LYS A 484 -35.04 8.61 7.53
CA LYS A 484 -36.43 9.09 7.62
C LYS A 484 -36.91 9.30 9.07
N ARG A 485 -36.10 8.95 10.07
CA ARG A 485 -36.41 8.94 11.51
C ARG A 485 -37.43 7.88 11.95
N ASP A 486 -37.71 6.89 11.13
CA ASP A 486 -38.50 5.71 11.48
C ASP A 486 -37.58 4.63 12.10
N VAL A 487 -37.32 4.78 13.40
CA VAL A 487 -36.47 3.87 14.15
C VAL A 487 -37.07 2.48 14.27
N ALA A 488 -38.41 2.38 14.38
CA ALA A 488 -39.10 1.10 14.54
C ALA A 488 -39.02 0.27 13.25
N GLY A 489 -39.37 0.87 12.11
CA GLY A 489 -39.23 0.23 10.79
C GLY A 489 -37.78 -0.12 10.46
N ALA A 490 -36.83 0.72 10.88
CA ALA A 490 -35.41 0.45 10.71
C ALA A 490 -34.95 -0.80 11.49
N LYS A 491 -35.34 -0.92 12.79
CA LYS A 491 -35.05 -2.11 13.60
C LYS A 491 -35.58 -3.37 12.94
N GLN A 492 -36.86 -3.35 12.50
CA GLN A 492 -37.49 -4.48 11.83
C GLN A 492 -36.74 -4.88 10.55
N SER A 493 -36.30 -3.89 9.77
CA SER A 493 -35.54 -4.14 8.53
C SER A 493 -34.19 -4.74 8.79
N PHE A 494 -33.43 -4.28 9.79
CA PHE A 494 -32.16 -4.86 10.17
C PHE A 494 -32.33 -6.29 10.71
N GLU A 495 -33.41 -6.55 11.49
CA GLU A 495 -33.70 -7.89 11.97
C GLU A 495 -34.08 -8.85 10.85
N ARG A 496 -34.78 -8.34 9.81
CA ARG A 496 -34.99 -9.10 8.58
C ARG A 496 -33.68 -9.45 7.88
N ALA A 497 -32.71 -8.53 7.80
CA ALA A 497 -31.39 -8.81 7.26
C ALA A 497 -30.70 -9.95 8.03
N LEU A 498 -30.83 -9.99 9.36
CA LEU A 498 -30.29 -11.04 10.22
C LEU A 498 -31.07 -12.36 10.14
N THR A 499 -32.34 -12.34 9.72
CA THR A 499 -33.10 -13.57 9.40
C THR A 499 -32.53 -14.23 8.15
N ILE A 500 -32.07 -13.45 7.16
CA ILE A 500 -31.43 -13.93 5.92
C ILE A 500 -29.99 -14.42 6.20
N ASP A 501 -29.21 -13.60 6.88
CA ASP A 501 -27.83 -13.91 7.29
C ASP A 501 -27.60 -13.46 8.74
N PRO A 502 -27.65 -14.41 9.69
CA PRO A 502 -27.49 -14.10 11.11
C PRO A 502 -26.10 -13.56 11.51
N THR A 503 -25.13 -13.65 10.62
CA THR A 503 -23.77 -13.13 10.84
C THR A 503 -23.51 -11.84 10.06
N TYR A 504 -24.52 -11.31 9.37
CA TYR A 504 -24.36 -10.11 8.55
C TYR A 504 -24.02 -8.88 9.39
N PHE A 505 -22.75 -8.62 9.50
CA PHE A 505 -22.17 -7.63 10.41
C PHE A 505 -22.78 -6.21 10.28
N PRO A 506 -23.07 -5.67 9.05
CA PRO A 506 -23.68 -4.35 8.94
C PRO A 506 -25.00 -4.20 9.68
N ALA A 507 -25.86 -5.22 9.65
CA ALA A 507 -27.14 -5.18 10.35
C ALA A 507 -26.96 -5.32 11.88
N VAL A 508 -26.05 -6.22 12.31
CA VAL A 508 -25.69 -6.35 13.74
C VAL A 508 -25.17 -5.03 14.28
N ALA A 509 -24.25 -4.39 13.57
CA ALA A 509 -23.65 -3.11 13.96
C ALA A 509 -24.70 -1.98 14.01
N SER A 510 -25.63 -1.96 13.06
CA SER A 510 -26.72 -0.97 13.04
C SER A 510 -27.64 -1.12 14.25
N LEU A 511 -28.06 -2.35 14.57
CA LEU A 511 -28.90 -2.64 15.74
C LEU A 511 -28.17 -2.35 17.05
N ALA A 512 -26.91 -2.77 17.17
CA ALA A 512 -26.09 -2.47 18.33
C ALA A 512 -25.88 -0.96 18.52
N GLY A 513 -25.72 -0.21 17.42
CA GLY A 513 -25.68 1.26 17.46
C GLY A 513 -26.96 1.87 18.03
N LEU A 514 -28.11 1.34 17.66
CA LEU A 514 -29.41 1.76 18.20
C LEU A 514 -29.54 1.40 19.70
N ASP A 515 -29.06 0.21 20.10
CA ASP A 515 -29.08 -0.19 21.51
C ASP A 515 -28.18 0.75 22.36
N ILE A 516 -27.03 1.19 21.83
CA ILE A 516 -26.17 2.17 22.50
C ILE A 516 -26.87 3.54 22.64
N VAL A 517 -27.54 4.00 21.59
CA VAL A 517 -28.35 5.26 21.64
C VAL A 517 -29.44 5.15 22.66
N ASP A 518 -30.09 4.00 22.78
CA ASP A 518 -31.11 3.69 23.77
C ASP A 518 -30.53 3.49 25.21
N LYS A 519 -29.22 3.71 25.39
CA LYS A 519 -28.47 3.50 26.66
C LYS A 519 -28.48 2.04 27.13
N LYS A 520 -28.47 1.09 26.22
CA LYS A 520 -28.49 -0.37 26.47
C LYS A 520 -27.19 -1.04 25.93
N PRO A 521 -26.02 -0.69 26.47
CA PRO A 521 -24.74 -1.25 25.95
C PRO A 521 -24.64 -2.77 26.12
N ASP A 522 -25.32 -3.35 27.15
CA ASP A 522 -25.33 -4.80 27.32
C ASP A 522 -26.09 -5.54 26.22
N ASP A 523 -27.18 -4.94 25.69
CA ASP A 523 -27.90 -5.53 24.57
C ASP A 523 -27.08 -5.43 23.29
N ALA A 524 -26.38 -4.33 23.03
CA ALA A 524 -25.42 -4.19 21.94
C ALA A 524 -24.32 -5.25 22.04
N LYS A 525 -23.78 -5.50 23.22
CA LYS A 525 -22.77 -6.53 23.50
C LYS A 525 -23.29 -7.92 23.13
N LYS A 526 -24.50 -8.30 23.60
CA LYS A 526 -25.11 -9.60 23.30
C LYS A 526 -25.27 -9.85 21.80
N ARG A 527 -25.55 -8.82 20.99
CA ARG A 527 -25.65 -8.97 19.54
C ARG A 527 -24.34 -9.42 18.92
N PHE A 528 -23.22 -8.84 19.30
CA PHE A 528 -21.91 -9.25 18.80
C PHE A 528 -21.48 -10.61 19.36
N GLU A 529 -21.82 -10.92 20.61
CA GLU A 529 -21.58 -12.25 21.18
C GLU A 529 -22.37 -13.33 20.41
N ALA A 530 -23.61 -13.05 20.00
CA ALA A 530 -24.41 -13.95 19.16
C ALA A 530 -23.78 -14.22 17.78
N VAL A 531 -23.11 -13.22 17.19
CA VAL A 531 -22.32 -13.43 15.98
C VAL A 531 -21.17 -14.40 16.25
N LEU A 532 -20.44 -14.22 17.37
CA LEU A 532 -19.30 -15.06 17.71
C LEU A 532 -19.68 -16.50 18.06
N VAL A 533 -20.91 -16.76 18.50
CA VAL A 533 -21.44 -18.12 18.67
C VAL A 533 -21.51 -18.85 17.32
N LYS A 534 -21.88 -18.15 16.25
CA LYS A 534 -22.03 -18.72 14.90
C LYS A 534 -20.74 -18.67 14.08
N ASP A 535 -19.99 -17.60 14.23
CA ASP A 535 -18.71 -17.36 13.60
C ASP A 535 -17.66 -16.95 14.65
N PRO A 536 -17.04 -17.94 15.34
CA PRO A 536 -16.08 -17.68 16.42
C PRO A 536 -14.81 -16.92 15.99
N LYS A 537 -14.58 -16.77 14.68
CA LYS A 537 -13.43 -16.05 14.13
C LYS A 537 -13.80 -14.69 13.55
N ASN A 538 -15.00 -14.19 13.79
CA ASN A 538 -15.43 -12.90 13.28
C ASN A 538 -14.65 -11.74 13.93
N GLY A 539 -13.60 -11.26 13.25
CA GLY A 539 -12.75 -10.18 13.75
C GLY A 539 -13.51 -8.86 13.97
N GLN A 540 -14.51 -8.55 13.14
CA GLN A 540 -15.29 -7.33 13.27
C GLN A 540 -16.14 -7.35 14.55
N ALA A 541 -16.76 -8.48 14.88
CA ALA A 541 -17.53 -8.63 16.11
C ALA A 541 -16.63 -8.54 17.36
N MET A 542 -15.43 -9.16 17.32
CA MET A 542 -14.46 -9.04 18.40
C MET A 542 -14.00 -7.60 18.63
N LEU A 543 -13.73 -6.86 17.55
CA LEU A 543 -13.33 -5.45 17.64
C LEU A 543 -14.48 -4.56 18.15
N ALA A 544 -15.72 -4.84 17.75
CA ALA A 544 -16.89 -4.11 18.25
C ALA A 544 -17.09 -4.33 19.76
N LEU A 545 -16.86 -5.55 20.24
CA LEU A 545 -16.88 -5.83 21.70
C LEU A 545 -15.77 -5.08 22.44
N ALA A 546 -14.58 -4.98 21.85
CA ALA A 546 -13.50 -4.19 22.41
C ALA A 546 -13.83 -2.69 22.48
N ASP A 547 -14.49 -2.13 21.46
CA ASP A 547 -14.95 -0.73 21.44
C ASP A 547 -16.03 -0.49 22.51
N ILE A 548 -17.01 -1.37 22.62
CA ILE A 548 -18.04 -1.29 23.68
C ILE A 548 -17.39 -1.34 25.07
N ALA A 549 -16.48 -2.26 25.30
CA ALA A 549 -15.77 -2.37 26.58
C ALA A 549 -15.02 -1.06 26.91
N ALA A 550 -14.29 -0.50 25.91
CA ALA A 550 -13.58 0.76 26.09
C ALA A 550 -14.52 1.92 26.47
N ARG A 551 -15.68 2.04 25.81
CA ARG A 551 -16.69 3.07 26.10
C ARG A 551 -17.40 2.85 27.44
N SER A 552 -17.48 1.60 27.89
CA SER A 552 -18.09 1.23 29.18
C SER A 552 -17.11 1.36 30.35
N GLY A 553 -15.92 1.89 30.14
CA GLY A 553 -14.93 2.14 31.18
C GLY A 553 -14.01 0.97 31.52
N ALA A 554 -13.93 -0.05 30.65
CA ALA A 554 -12.97 -1.13 30.81
C ALA A 554 -11.53 -0.58 30.80
N THR A 555 -10.65 -1.25 31.52
CA THR A 555 -9.22 -0.89 31.54
C THR A 555 -8.59 -1.06 30.16
N LYS A 556 -7.53 -0.30 29.90
CA LYS A 556 -6.79 -0.42 28.64
C LYS A 556 -6.20 -1.83 28.44
N GLU A 557 -5.93 -2.53 29.53
CA GLU A 557 -5.48 -3.93 29.58
C GLU A 557 -6.54 -4.90 29.07
N GLU A 558 -7.77 -4.74 29.54
CA GLU A 558 -8.93 -5.54 29.13
C GLU A 558 -9.22 -5.31 27.63
N VAL A 559 -9.22 -4.06 27.19
CA VAL A 559 -9.40 -3.71 25.77
C VAL A 559 -8.30 -4.32 24.91
N ALA A 560 -7.02 -4.25 25.34
CA ALA A 560 -5.90 -4.85 24.63
C ALA A 560 -6.05 -6.38 24.51
N LYS A 561 -6.54 -7.04 25.57
CA LYS A 561 -6.82 -8.48 25.55
C LYS A 561 -7.90 -8.84 24.54
N LEU A 562 -8.98 -8.07 24.46
CA LEU A 562 -10.06 -8.29 23.50
C LEU A 562 -9.58 -8.11 22.05
N ILE A 563 -8.81 -7.06 21.77
CA ILE A 563 -8.21 -6.86 20.45
C ILE A 563 -7.20 -7.98 20.14
N GLY A 564 -6.42 -8.42 21.15
CA GLY A 564 -5.48 -9.54 21.02
C GLY A 564 -6.17 -10.85 20.62
N ASN A 565 -7.37 -11.11 21.13
CA ASN A 565 -8.18 -12.25 20.72
C ASN A 565 -8.58 -12.16 19.24
N ALA A 566 -8.94 -10.97 18.75
CA ALA A 566 -9.21 -10.75 17.32
C ALA A 566 -7.96 -11.01 16.45
N VAL A 567 -6.78 -10.59 16.90
CA VAL A 567 -5.50 -10.87 16.23
C VAL A 567 -5.22 -12.39 16.19
N ALA A 568 -5.49 -13.09 17.28
CA ALA A 568 -5.28 -14.55 17.37
C ALA A 568 -6.26 -15.34 16.48
N ALA A 569 -7.52 -14.89 16.39
CA ALA A 569 -8.55 -15.52 15.55
C ALA A 569 -8.25 -15.40 14.06
N ASN A 570 -7.66 -14.28 13.62
CA ASN A 570 -7.35 -13.98 12.22
C ASN A 570 -5.93 -13.42 12.08
N SER A 571 -4.96 -14.32 12.01
CA SER A 571 -3.53 -13.97 12.04
C SER A 571 -3.07 -13.08 10.88
N THR A 572 -3.77 -13.05 9.76
CA THR A 572 -3.47 -12.23 8.57
C THR A 572 -4.35 -10.99 8.44
N GLU A 573 -5.30 -10.78 9.34
CA GLU A 573 -6.15 -9.60 9.31
C GLU A 573 -5.38 -8.38 9.84
N MET A 574 -5.38 -7.31 9.06
CA MET A 574 -4.59 -6.10 9.35
C MET A 574 -5.20 -5.25 10.46
N ALA A 575 -6.50 -5.00 10.41
CA ALA A 575 -7.16 -4.03 11.28
C ALA A 575 -6.97 -4.29 12.80
N PRO A 576 -7.16 -5.51 13.33
CA PRO A 576 -6.92 -5.80 14.74
C PRO A 576 -5.47 -5.53 15.16
N ARG A 577 -4.49 -5.86 14.30
CA ARG A 577 -3.07 -5.65 14.56
C ARG A 577 -2.73 -4.17 14.67
N LEU A 578 -3.21 -3.35 13.72
CA LEU A 578 -2.98 -1.91 13.76
C LEU A 578 -3.61 -1.27 15.01
N LEU A 579 -4.84 -1.66 15.37
CA LEU A 579 -5.52 -1.17 16.56
C LEU A 579 -4.78 -1.55 17.84
N LEU A 580 -4.25 -2.78 17.94
CA LEU A 580 -3.51 -3.23 19.11
C LEU A 580 -2.22 -2.42 19.30
N ILE A 581 -1.47 -2.21 18.23
CA ILE A 581 -0.23 -1.42 18.26
C ILE A 581 -0.55 0.03 18.65
N ASP A 582 -1.56 0.65 18.02
CA ASP A 582 -1.94 2.04 18.32
C ASP A 582 -2.43 2.21 19.78
N LEU A 583 -3.18 1.24 20.31
CA LEU A 583 -3.59 1.22 21.71
C LEU A 583 -2.39 1.21 22.66
N TYR A 584 -1.37 0.37 22.40
CA TYR A 584 -0.15 0.34 23.22
C TYR A 584 0.66 1.63 23.10
N LEU A 585 0.75 2.22 21.89
CA LEU A 585 1.40 3.52 21.70
C LEU A 585 0.70 4.64 22.49
N ARG A 586 -0.64 4.71 22.45
CA ARG A 586 -1.43 5.68 23.24
C ARG A 586 -1.33 5.45 24.75
N LYS A 587 -1.07 4.22 25.18
CA LYS A 587 -0.82 3.87 26.57
C LYS A 587 0.61 4.21 27.00
N GLN A 588 1.48 4.60 26.07
CA GLN A 588 2.93 4.79 26.25
C GLN A 588 3.66 3.49 26.67
N ASP A 589 3.07 2.33 26.37
CA ASP A 589 3.70 1.02 26.56
C ASP A 589 4.53 0.67 25.32
N ALA A 590 5.70 1.28 25.22
CA ALA A 590 6.59 1.14 24.08
C ALA A 590 7.02 -0.30 23.84
N LYS A 591 7.21 -1.09 24.90
CA LYS A 591 7.63 -2.49 24.82
C LYS A 591 6.55 -3.37 24.22
N ALA A 592 5.30 -3.24 24.69
CA ALA A 592 4.17 -3.99 24.14
C ALA A 592 3.87 -3.57 22.70
N ALA A 593 3.93 -2.25 22.40
CA ALA A 593 3.75 -1.72 21.05
C ALA A 593 4.77 -2.32 20.07
N LEU A 594 6.05 -2.34 20.46
CA LEU A 594 7.13 -2.90 19.64
C LEU A 594 6.94 -4.40 19.38
N SER A 595 6.63 -5.18 20.41
CA SER A 595 6.38 -6.63 20.28
C SER A 595 5.19 -6.92 19.36
N ALA A 596 4.08 -6.17 19.52
CA ALA A 596 2.91 -6.32 18.66
C ALA A 596 3.21 -5.92 17.20
N ALA A 597 3.99 -4.86 16.98
CA ALA A 597 4.40 -4.41 15.65
C ALA A 597 5.34 -5.41 14.96
N GLN A 598 6.30 -5.98 15.67
CA GLN A 598 7.17 -7.04 15.15
C GLN A 598 6.37 -8.28 14.75
N SER A 599 5.42 -8.72 15.58
CA SER A 599 4.48 -9.80 15.24
C SER A 599 3.64 -9.47 14.00
N ALA A 600 3.22 -8.20 13.87
CA ALA A 600 2.45 -7.76 12.70
C ALA A 600 3.28 -7.80 11.40
N VAL A 601 4.57 -7.43 11.44
CA VAL A 601 5.46 -7.51 10.28
C VAL A 601 5.71 -8.95 9.84
N VAL A 602 5.81 -9.89 10.77
CA VAL A 602 5.92 -11.33 10.43
C VAL A 602 4.69 -11.81 9.67
N ALA A 603 3.50 -11.38 10.10
CA ALA A 603 2.25 -11.78 9.45
C ALA A 603 1.96 -11.01 8.14
N LEU A 604 2.40 -9.76 8.05
CA LEU A 604 2.11 -8.82 6.97
C LEU A 604 3.40 -8.07 6.54
N PRO A 605 4.41 -8.77 6.00
CA PRO A 605 5.76 -8.23 5.80
C PRO A 605 5.84 -7.08 4.79
N ASN A 606 4.83 -6.96 3.93
CA ASN A 606 4.78 -5.95 2.86
C ASN A 606 3.64 -4.94 3.04
N SER A 607 3.16 -4.73 4.29
CA SER A 607 2.17 -3.68 4.59
C SER A 607 2.86 -2.38 4.98
N PRO A 608 2.67 -1.29 4.22
CA PRO A 608 3.17 0.03 4.58
C PRO A 608 2.66 0.51 5.95
N GLU A 609 1.40 0.24 6.26
CA GLU A 609 0.75 0.66 7.51
C GLU A 609 1.40 -0.04 8.71
N VAL A 610 1.72 -1.33 8.58
CA VAL A 610 2.41 -2.10 9.62
C VAL A 610 3.85 -1.61 9.80
N LEU A 611 4.56 -1.31 8.70
CA LEU A 611 5.92 -0.75 8.77
C LEU A 611 5.93 0.64 9.40
N GLU A 612 4.94 1.48 9.10
CA GLU A 612 4.82 2.79 9.75
C GLU A 612 4.66 2.64 11.27
N LEU A 613 3.76 1.76 11.71
CA LEU A 613 3.55 1.51 13.14
C LEU A 613 4.75 0.82 13.79
N LEU A 614 5.48 -0.06 13.08
CA LEU A 614 6.74 -0.60 13.60
C LEU A 614 7.75 0.51 13.86
N GLY A 615 7.97 1.40 12.89
CA GLY A 615 8.88 2.52 13.06
C GLY A 615 8.47 3.44 14.22
N ARG A 616 7.17 3.75 14.36
CA ARG A 616 6.65 4.52 15.51
C ARG A 616 6.88 3.80 16.84
N SER A 617 6.69 2.47 16.89
CA SER A 617 6.92 1.67 18.09
C SER A 617 8.42 1.63 18.45
N GLN A 618 9.30 1.56 17.45
CA GLN A 618 10.76 1.65 17.65
C GLN A 618 11.17 3.03 18.17
N GLN A 619 10.59 4.13 17.63
CA GLN A 619 10.84 5.47 18.16
C GLN A 619 10.36 5.61 19.61
N ALA A 620 9.17 5.09 19.94
CA ALA A 620 8.64 5.11 21.31
C ALA A 620 9.53 4.30 22.28
N ALA A 621 10.16 3.23 21.78
CA ALA A 621 11.13 2.42 22.54
C ALA A 621 12.54 3.02 22.60
N GLY A 622 12.79 4.17 21.97
CA GLY A 622 14.11 4.79 21.88
C GLY A 622 15.06 4.15 20.85
N GLU A 623 14.57 3.23 20.03
CA GLU A 623 15.34 2.51 19.02
C GLU A 623 15.40 3.29 17.70
N PHE A 624 15.90 4.53 17.75
CA PHE A 624 15.82 5.49 16.64
C PHE A 624 16.50 5.00 15.35
N ASN A 625 17.66 4.32 15.45
CA ASN A 625 18.36 3.80 14.27
C ASN A 625 17.60 2.67 13.59
N GLN A 626 16.90 1.84 14.35
CA GLN A 626 16.04 0.80 13.79
C GLN A 626 14.80 1.42 13.12
N ALA A 627 14.20 2.46 13.73
CA ALA A 627 13.11 3.22 13.13
C ALA A 627 13.52 3.83 11.78
N VAL A 628 14.72 4.43 11.71
CA VAL A 628 15.28 4.95 10.46
C VAL A 628 15.38 3.85 9.39
N THR A 629 15.89 2.67 9.74
CA THR A 629 15.99 1.54 8.82
C THR A 629 14.60 1.09 8.34
N THR A 630 13.63 1.02 9.24
CA THR A 630 12.25 0.64 8.94
C THR A 630 11.60 1.66 8.00
N TYR A 631 11.79 2.95 8.25
CA TYR A 631 11.22 4.01 7.41
C TYR A 631 11.92 4.15 6.05
N HIS A 632 13.21 3.79 5.94
CA HIS A 632 13.85 3.65 4.63
C HIS A 632 13.18 2.54 3.79
N LYS A 633 12.85 1.40 4.41
CA LYS A 633 12.08 0.35 3.74
C LYS A 633 10.71 0.86 3.31
N LEU A 634 10.01 1.61 4.18
CA LEU A 634 8.73 2.21 3.87
C LEU A 634 8.83 3.22 2.72
N ALA A 635 9.86 4.08 2.71
CA ALA A 635 10.10 5.04 1.63
C ALA A 635 10.39 4.34 0.29
N ALA A 636 11.14 3.24 0.30
CA ALA A 636 11.36 2.42 -0.89
C ALA A 636 10.08 1.78 -1.43
N MET A 637 9.14 1.43 -0.55
CA MET A 637 7.82 0.91 -0.95
C MET A 637 6.87 1.99 -1.46
N MET A 638 7.06 3.25 -1.05
CA MET A 638 6.17 4.39 -1.38
C MET A 638 6.97 5.57 -1.95
N PRO A 639 7.74 5.38 -3.05
CA PRO A 639 8.69 6.38 -3.52
C PRO A 639 8.04 7.68 -4.01
N SER A 640 6.76 7.63 -4.35
CA SER A 640 5.96 8.79 -4.81
C SER A 640 5.13 9.46 -3.71
N SER A 641 5.21 8.96 -2.47
CA SER A 641 4.53 9.56 -1.32
C SER A 641 5.50 10.42 -0.51
N PRO A 642 5.17 11.66 -0.17
CA PRO A 642 6.03 12.48 0.69
C PRO A 642 6.04 12.02 2.15
N ARG A 643 4.98 11.32 2.61
CA ARG A 643 4.80 10.93 4.02
C ARG A 643 5.95 10.10 4.60
N PRO A 644 6.46 9.02 3.92
CA PRO A 644 7.59 8.26 4.44
C PRO A 644 8.84 9.11 4.66
N TYR A 645 9.09 10.10 3.81
CA TYR A 645 10.25 10.98 3.93
C TYR A 645 10.11 11.96 5.10
N LEU A 646 8.88 12.41 5.42
CA LEU A 646 8.63 13.24 6.61
C LEU A 646 8.91 12.47 7.90
N ILE A 647 8.32 11.27 8.06
CA ILE A 647 8.51 10.48 9.28
C ILE A 647 9.94 9.96 9.39
N LEU A 648 10.64 9.75 8.27
CA LEU A 648 12.05 9.42 8.24
C LEU A 648 12.90 10.62 8.72
N ALA A 649 12.55 11.83 8.32
CA ALA A 649 13.21 13.04 8.82
C ALA A 649 13.02 13.19 10.33
N ASP A 650 11.82 12.96 10.86
CA ASP A 650 11.55 12.98 12.30
C ASP A 650 12.37 11.93 13.05
N ALA A 651 12.48 10.71 12.51
CA ALA A 651 13.31 9.66 13.08
C ALA A 651 14.80 10.01 13.06
N GLN A 652 15.29 10.62 11.97
CA GLN A 652 16.67 11.11 11.87
C GLN A 652 16.94 12.25 12.88
N MET A 653 15.97 13.15 13.09
CA MET A 653 16.08 14.18 14.14
C MET A 653 16.21 13.56 15.52
N ALA A 654 15.38 12.56 15.84
CA ALA A 654 15.44 11.82 17.10
C ALA A 654 16.78 11.08 17.27
N ALA A 655 17.33 10.55 16.16
CA ALA A 655 18.66 9.93 16.09
C ALA A 655 19.81 10.95 16.08
N LYS A 656 19.52 12.27 16.22
CA LYS A 656 20.49 13.39 16.18
C LYS A 656 21.23 13.56 14.84
N ASN A 657 20.69 13.01 13.76
CA ASN A 657 21.26 13.10 12.42
C ASN A 657 20.54 14.19 11.60
N LYS A 658 20.83 15.45 11.91
CA LYS A 658 20.15 16.62 11.34
C LYS A 658 20.33 16.77 9.84
N GLU A 659 21.50 16.39 9.31
CA GLU A 659 21.81 16.49 7.87
C GLU A 659 20.91 15.54 7.07
N ALA A 660 20.85 14.25 7.44
CA ALA A 660 19.98 13.28 6.80
C ALA A 660 18.49 13.62 6.94
N ALA A 661 18.09 14.25 8.06
CA ALA A 661 16.73 14.76 8.22
C ALA A 661 16.42 15.84 7.16
N GLY A 662 17.32 16.78 6.95
CA GLY A 662 17.18 17.82 5.92
C GLY A 662 17.08 17.23 4.50
N ASP A 663 17.89 16.21 4.18
CA ASP A 663 17.85 15.53 2.89
C ASP A 663 16.49 14.83 2.66
N ASN A 664 15.94 14.19 3.67
CA ASN A 664 14.64 13.55 3.58
C ASN A 664 13.51 14.58 3.44
N LEU A 665 13.56 15.71 4.13
CA LEU A 665 12.60 16.80 3.94
C LEU A 665 12.65 17.34 2.50
N ARG A 666 13.85 17.51 1.93
CA ARG A 666 14.02 17.94 0.52
C ARG A 666 13.40 16.94 -0.43
N LYS A 667 13.63 15.62 -0.25
CA LYS A 667 12.97 14.57 -1.05
C LYS A 667 11.44 14.62 -0.93
N GLY A 668 10.91 14.85 0.26
CA GLY A 668 9.48 15.05 0.45
C GLY A 668 8.95 16.25 -0.36
N LEU A 669 9.69 17.35 -0.41
CA LEU A 669 9.35 18.55 -1.16
C LEU A 669 9.55 18.40 -2.68
N GLU A 670 10.46 17.54 -3.15
CA GLU A 670 10.55 17.17 -4.57
C GLU A 670 9.27 16.48 -5.05
N ILE A 671 8.67 15.64 -4.20
CA ILE A 671 7.42 14.94 -4.51
C ILE A 671 6.21 15.88 -4.39
N LYS A 672 6.16 16.68 -3.33
CA LYS A 672 5.09 17.65 -3.06
C LYS A 672 5.68 18.99 -2.63
N PRO A 673 5.94 19.90 -3.59
CA PRO A 673 6.63 21.17 -3.34
C PRO A 673 5.93 22.13 -2.39
N ASP A 674 4.62 21.98 -2.24
CA ASP A 674 3.78 22.85 -1.41
C ASP A 674 3.45 22.27 -0.03
N LEU A 675 4.21 21.27 0.45
CA LEU A 675 3.99 20.62 1.74
C LEU A 675 4.50 21.51 2.89
N VAL A 676 3.60 22.29 3.50
CA VAL A 676 3.93 23.28 4.54
C VAL A 676 4.65 22.67 5.75
N GLU A 677 4.29 21.45 6.14
CA GLU A 677 4.93 20.75 7.25
C GLU A 677 6.41 20.53 6.99
N ALA A 678 6.77 20.04 5.79
CA ALA A 678 8.16 19.84 5.39
C ALA A 678 8.92 21.16 5.27
N GLN A 679 8.25 22.19 4.72
CA GLN A 679 8.83 23.52 4.59
C GLN A 679 9.15 24.13 5.96
N ARG A 680 8.22 24.05 6.93
CA ARG A 680 8.44 24.50 8.32
C ARG A 680 9.58 23.74 9.01
N ALA A 681 9.59 22.41 8.89
CA ALA A 681 10.64 21.58 9.46
C ALA A 681 12.02 21.93 8.87
N LEU A 682 12.10 22.15 7.55
CA LEU A 682 13.33 22.52 6.88
C LEU A 682 13.82 23.93 7.31
N ILE A 683 12.90 24.88 7.49
CA ILE A 683 13.22 26.21 8.05
C ILE A 683 13.79 26.06 9.46
N ALA A 684 13.15 25.28 10.33
CA ALA A 684 13.62 25.07 11.70
C ALA A 684 15.03 24.45 11.73
N LEU A 685 15.31 23.46 10.89
CA LEU A 685 16.64 22.85 10.75
C LEU A 685 17.68 23.86 10.27
N ASN A 686 17.34 24.66 9.27
CA ASN A 686 18.24 25.67 8.74
C ASN A 686 18.53 26.76 9.79
N LEU A 687 17.54 27.18 10.60
CA LEU A 687 17.73 28.12 11.69
C LEU A 687 18.66 27.57 12.77
N ASP A 688 18.46 26.31 13.17
CA ASP A 688 19.32 25.62 14.13
C ASP A 688 20.77 25.50 13.61
N ALA A 689 20.94 25.28 12.31
CA ALA A 689 22.24 25.25 11.64
C ALA A 689 22.81 26.65 11.31
N LYS A 690 22.10 27.73 11.67
CA LYS A 690 22.42 29.15 11.33
C LYS A 690 22.50 29.42 9.81
N LYS A 691 21.80 28.60 9.00
CA LYS A 691 21.69 28.78 7.54
C LYS A 691 20.50 29.66 7.21
N PHE A 692 20.62 30.94 7.54
CA PHE A 692 19.49 31.88 7.47
C PHE A 692 18.99 32.15 6.04
N ASP A 693 19.91 32.18 5.06
CA ASP A 693 19.55 32.42 3.66
C ASP A 693 18.74 31.25 3.08
N GLU A 694 19.10 30.02 3.40
CA GLU A 694 18.35 28.83 3.00
C GLU A 694 16.97 28.79 3.67
N ALA A 695 16.88 29.13 4.98
CA ALA A 695 15.61 29.25 5.65
C ALA A 695 14.72 30.30 4.98
N MET A 696 15.26 31.46 4.63
CA MET A 696 14.57 32.54 3.97
C MET A 696 14.09 32.16 2.56
N ALA A 697 14.91 31.43 1.79
CA ALA A 697 14.53 30.94 0.47
C ALA A 697 13.29 30.04 0.54
N VAL A 698 13.22 29.16 1.55
CA VAL A 698 12.04 28.30 1.77
C VAL A 698 10.82 29.15 2.16
N ALA A 699 10.95 30.11 3.08
CA ALA A 699 9.85 30.98 3.50
C ALA A 699 9.26 31.79 2.33
N ARG A 700 10.13 32.35 1.46
CA ARG A 700 9.69 33.03 0.24
C ARG A 700 9.01 32.13 -0.78
N THR A 701 9.43 30.87 -0.84
CA THR A 701 8.74 29.87 -1.66
C THR A 701 7.32 29.64 -1.15
N VAL A 702 7.13 29.52 0.17
CA VAL A 702 5.80 29.42 0.79
C VAL A 702 4.93 30.64 0.44
N GLN A 703 5.46 31.84 0.51
CA GLN A 703 4.73 33.06 0.14
C GLN A 703 4.28 33.06 -1.33
N LYS A 704 5.16 32.63 -2.25
CA LYS A 704 4.81 32.52 -3.67
C LYS A 704 3.71 31.49 -3.92
N GLN A 705 3.75 30.40 -3.22
CA GLN A 705 2.75 29.32 -3.34
C GLN A 705 1.41 29.71 -2.71
N ARG A 706 1.43 30.54 -1.66
CA ARG A 706 0.29 30.92 -0.82
C ARG A 706 0.25 32.41 -0.51
N PRO A 707 0.13 33.27 -1.54
CA PRO A 707 0.27 34.74 -1.36
C PRO A 707 -0.87 35.37 -0.55
N LYS A 708 -2.00 34.66 -0.40
CA LYS A 708 -3.17 35.09 0.37
C LYS A 708 -3.30 34.40 1.73
N GLU A 709 -2.29 33.63 2.13
CA GLU A 709 -2.26 32.93 3.42
C GLU A 709 -1.19 33.55 4.33
N VAL A 710 -1.46 33.44 5.63
CA VAL A 710 -0.62 34.05 6.69
C VAL A 710 0.76 33.38 6.77
N VAL A 711 0.83 32.09 6.50
CA VAL A 711 1.96 31.22 6.84
C VAL A 711 3.31 31.68 6.31
N GLY A 712 3.37 32.10 5.06
CA GLY A 712 4.65 32.53 4.46
C GLY A 712 5.20 33.80 5.08
N TYR A 713 4.35 34.78 5.39
CA TYR A 713 4.74 36.04 6.00
C TYR A 713 5.15 35.90 7.46
N VAL A 714 4.47 34.99 8.18
CA VAL A 714 4.85 34.62 9.55
C VAL A 714 6.21 33.96 9.56
N LEU A 715 6.49 32.99 8.67
CA LEU A 715 7.78 32.32 8.59
C LEU A 715 8.92 33.29 8.28
N GLU A 716 8.74 34.21 7.33
CA GLU A 716 9.76 35.22 7.03
C GLU A 716 10.04 36.11 8.24
N GLY A 717 9.00 36.63 8.89
CA GLY A 717 9.14 37.46 10.08
C GLY A 717 9.78 36.72 11.25
N ASP A 718 9.39 35.46 11.45
CA ASP A 718 9.94 34.62 12.52
C ASP A 718 11.44 34.31 12.33
N ILE A 719 11.89 34.16 11.07
CA ILE A 719 13.32 34.00 10.77
C ILE A 719 14.11 35.26 11.19
N TYR A 720 13.61 36.44 10.89
CA TYR A 720 14.23 37.71 11.33
C TYR A 720 14.16 37.88 12.85
N ALA A 721 13.03 37.54 13.47
CA ALA A 721 12.86 37.58 14.92
C ALA A 721 13.83 36.64 15.64
N PHE A 722 14.06 35.43 15.07
CA PHE A 722 15.06 34.48 15.58
C PHE A 722 16.49 35.06 15.57
N GLN A 723 16.80 35.86 14.55
CA GLN A 723 18.06 36.62 14.46
C GLN A 723 18.08 37.88 15.36
N LYS A 724 17.03 38.13 16.11
CA LYS A 724 16.81 39.36 16.91
C LYS A 724 16.80 40.65 16.05
N ASN A 725 16.56 40.52 14.75
CA ASN A 725 16.42 41.64 13.84
C ASN A 725 14.94 42.10 13.82
N TRP A 726 14.54 42.71 14.90
CA TRP A 726 13.16 43.07 15.19
C TRP A 726 12.55 44.05 14.18
N ASP A 727 13.35 44.99 13.69
CA ASP A 727 12.88 45.97 12.71
C ASP A 727 12.52 45.33 11.36
N THR A 728 13.34 44.39 10.90
CA THR A 728 13.07 43.65 9.66
C THR A 728 11.93 42.66 9.86
N ALA A 729 11.86 42.04 11.03
CA ALA A 729 10.72 41.17 11.41
C ALA A 729 9.40 41.94 11.37
N ALA A 730 9.38 43.14 11.99
CA ALA A 730 8.21 44.01 11.96
C ALA A 730 7.81 44.42 10.52
N THR A 731 8.81 44.63 9.65
CA THR A 731 8.55 44.94 8.23
C THR A 731 7.92 43.78 7.49
N ALA A 732 8.41 42.54 7.72
CA ALA A 732 7.85 41.32 7.13
C ALA A 732 6.39 41.09 7.59
N TYR A 733 6.13 41.16 8.89
CA TYR A 733 4.77 41.01 9.43
C TYR A 733 3.82 42.11 8.92
N ARG A 734 4.29 43.33 8.82
CA ARG A 734 3.50 44.48 8.26
C ARG A 734 3.18 44.23 6.79
N SER A 735 4.11 43.69 6.04
CA SER A 735 3.89 43.32 4.65
C SER A 735 2.80 42.24 4.54
N GLY A 736 2.84 41.23 5.44
CA GLY A 736 1.80 40.21 5.52
C GLY A 736 0.42 40.80 5.84
N LEU A 737 0.33 41.73 6.83
CA LEU A 737 -0.93 42.39 7.20
C LEU A 737 -1.58 43.20 6.07
N LYS A 738 -0.78 43.72 5.12
CA LYS A 738 -1.32 44.38 3.93
C LYS A 738 -1.99 43.38 2.97
N GLN A 739 -1.62 42.12 3.00
CA GLN A 739 -2.16 41.08 2.13
C GLN A 739 -3.29 40.30 2.80
N VAL A 740 -3.17 40.07 4.11
CA VAL A 740 -4.06 39.19 4.86
C VAL A 740 -4.37 39.84 6.20
N ASN A 741 -5.66 40.15 6.44
CA ASN A 741 -6.10 40.60 7.76
C ASN A 741 -6.04 39.42 8.76
N SER A 742 -5.07 39.41 9.69
CA SER A 742 -4.78 38.29 10.57
C SER A 742 -4.36 38.78 11.96
N THR A 743 -5.06 38.30 12.96
CA THR A 743 -4.70 38.51 14.37
C THR A 743 -3.27 38.03 14.66
N GLU A 744 -2.85 36.88 14.11
CA GLU A 744 -1.50 36.34 14.31
C GLU A 744 -0.41 37.30 13.82
N LEU A 745 -0.59 37.89 12.63
CA LEU A 745 0.35 38.86 12.11
C LEU A 745 0.34 40.15 12.93
N ALA A 746 -0.83 40.62 13.40
CA ALA A 746 -0.95 41.78 14.24
C ALA A 746 -0.24 41.62 15.59
N LEU A 747 -0.41 40.45 16.22
CA LEU A 747 0.30 40.10 17.47
C LEU A 747 1.80 40.09 17.28
N LYS A 748 2.28 39.38 16.23
CA LYS A 748 3.71 39.29 15.93
C LYS A 748 4.32 40.64 15.57
N LEU A 749 3.62 41.45 14.77
CA LEU A 749 4.06 42.81 14.44
C LEU A 749 4.16 43.67 15.70
N HIS A 750 3.12 43.66 16.56
CA HIS A 750 3.12 44.42 17.82
C HIS A 750 4.29 43.97 18.72
N SER A 751 4.49 42.67 18.90
CA SER A 751 5.58 42.13 19.69
C SER A 751 6.96 42.54 19.15
N ALA A 752 7.15 42.48 17.80
CA ALA A 752 8.38 42.92 17.17
C ALA A 752 8.66 44.42 17.33
N LEU A 753 7.61 45.25 17.28
CA LEU A 753 7.71 46.69 17.53
C LEU A 753 8.11 47.00 18.97
N ILE A 754 7.55 46.28 19.94
CA ILE A 754 7.95 46.41 21.35
C ILE A 754 9.42 45.99 21.53
N ALA A 755 9.81 44.84 20.95
CA ALA A 755 11.16 44.32 21.07
C ALA A 755 12.20 45.20 20.38
N SER A 756 11.83 45.96 19.36
CA SER A 756 12.69 46.95 18.69
C SER A 756 12.69 48.32 19.36
N GLY A 757 11.99 48.51 20.47
CA GLY A 757 11.91 49.77 21.20
C GLY A 757 10.96 50.81 20.57
N LYS A 758 10.16 50.39 19.58
CA LYS A 758 9.20 51.28 18.88
C LYS A 758 7.81 51.26 19.54
N GLY A 759 7.75 51.53 20.83
CA GLY A 759 6.51 51.49 21.61
C GLY A 759 5.40 52.37 21.05
N SER A 760 5.72 53.59 20.58
CA SER A 760 4.74 54.52 19.98
C SER A 760 4.10 53.93 18.68
N GLU A 761 4.88 53.18 17.85
CA GLU A 761 4.32 52.54 16.68
C GLU A 761 3.44 51.34 17.10
N ALA A 762 3.83 50.62 18.15
CA ALA A 762 3.05 49.52 18.68
C ALA A 762 1.68 50.01 19.24
N ASP A 763 1.66 51.12 19.95
CA ASP A 763 0.44 51.77 20.48
C ASP A 763 -0.48 52.22 19.33
N LYS A 764 0.11 52.80 18.28
CA LYS A 764 -0.63 53.20 17.10
C LYS A 764 -1.23 51.98 16.36
N LEU A 765 -0.47 50.91 16.24
CA LEU A 765 -0.95 49.66 15.66
C LEU A 765 -2.11 49.08 16.49
N SER A 766 -1.97 49.06 17.83
CA SER A 766 -3.01 48.56 18.74
C SER A 766 -4.30 49.34 18.59
N SER A 767 -4.20 50.67 18.57
CA SER A 767 -5.37 51.56 18.45
C SER A 767 -6.07 51.38 17.11
N THR A 768 -5.28 51.28 16.00
CA THR A 768 -5.80 51.06 14.66
C THR A 768 -6.46 49.67 14.55
N TRP A 769 -5.76 48.62 15.02
CA TRP A 769 -6.26 47.25 14.93
C TRP A 769 -7.57 47.07 15.71
N GLN A 770 -7.65 47.60 16.92
CA GLN A 770 -8.89 47.52 17.73
C GLN A 770 -10.06 48.27 17.07
N LYS A 771 -9.80 49.39 16.37
CA LYS A 771 -10.82 50.10 15.64
C LYS A 771 -11.32 49.31 14.41
N GLU A 772 -10.41 48.68 13.68
CA GLU A 772 -10.72 47.92 12.49
C GLU A 772 -11.26 46.51 12.79
N ASN A 773 -10.81 45.93 13.90
CA ASN A 773 -11.18 44.58 14.36
C ASN A 773 -11.74 44.58 15.78
N PRO A 774 -12.87 45.25 16.05
CA PRO A 774 -13.40 45.52 17.42
C PRO A 774 -13.84 44.23 18.16
N ARG A 775 -13.95 43.08 17.43
CA ARG A 775 -14.33 41.78 18.02
C ARG A 775 -13.15 40.83 18.18
N ASP A 776 -11.92 41.27 17.99
CA ASP A 776 -10.73 40.46 18.15
C ASP A 776 -10.34 40.32 19.60
N ALA A 777 -10.97 39.35 20.26
CA ALA A 777 -10.72 39.07 21.69
C ALA A 777 -9.31 38.52 21.96
N ALA A 778 -8.70 37.83 20.97
CA ALA A 778 -7.34 37.31 21.11
C ALA A 778 -6.30 38.43 21.16
N PHE A 779 -6.46 39.46 20.32
CA PHE A 779 -5.60 40.61 20.35
C PHE A 779 -5.78 41.43 21.66
N LEU A 780 -7.02 41.60 22.11
CA LEU A 780 -7.29 42.23 23.40
C LEU A 780 -6.66 41.47 24.56
N GLY A 781 -6.79 40.13 24.60
CA GLY A 781 -6.17 39.30 25.63
C GLY A 781 -4.64 39.50 25.68
N TYR A 782 -3.98 39.45 24.53
CA TYR A 782 -2.55 39.72 24.45
C TYR A 782 -2.17 41.11 25.00
N LEU A 783 -2.92 42.14 24.69
CA LEU A 783 -2.66 43.49 25.22
C LEU A 783 -2.90 43.53 26.74
N GLY A 784 -3.93 42.89 27.23
CA GLY A 784 -4.24 42.78 28.66
C GLY A 784 -3.10 42.08 29.42
N ASP A 785 -2.62 40.95 28.90
CA ASP A 785 -1.49 40.21 29.49
C ASP A 785 -0.21 41.07 29.48
N GLY A 786 0.04 41.77 28.38
CA GLY A 786 1.16 42.72 28.28
C GLY A 786 1.08 43.84 29.29
N ALA A 787 -0.12 44.41 29.54
CA ALA A 787 -0.35 45.42 30.57
C ALA A 787 -0.10 44.85 31.99
N LEU A 788 -0.55 43.61 32.25
CA LEU A 788 -0.27 42.89 33.51
C LEU A 788 1.23 42.73 33.77
N MET A 789 1.98 42.28 32.74
CA MET A 789 3.43 42.10 32.86
C MET A 789 4.15 43.41 33.20
N ARG A 790 3.67 44.55 32.68
CA ARG A 790 4.18 45.89 33.00
C ARG A 790 3.65 46.44 34.31
N LYS A 791 2.75 45.72 35.02
CA LYS A 791 2.07 46.18 36.24
C LYS A 791 1.16 47.40 35.99
N ASP A 792 0.75 47.60 34.73
CA ASP A 792 -0.22 48.64 34.39
C ASP A 792 -1.65 48.12 34.58
N TYR A 793 -2.03 48.03 35.85
CA TYR A 793 -3.31 47.43 36.23
C TYR A 793 -4.49 48.23 35.70
N SER A 794 -4.36 49.55 35.57
CA SER A 794 -5.44 50.40 35.05
C SER A 794 -5.76 50.09 33.60
N SER A 795 -4.74 49.91 32.78
CA SER A 795 -4.91 49.53 31.35
C SER A 795 -5.42 48.09 31.24
N ALA A 796 -4.86 47.15 32.02
CA ALA A 796 -5.28 45.78 32.05
C ALA A 796 -6.77 45.64 32.41
N GLU A 797 -7.25 46.35 33.40
CA GLU A 797 -8.67 46.39 33.78
C GLU A 797 -9.58 46.81 32.64
N LYS A 798 -9.26 47.94 31.97
CA LYS A 798 -10.04 48.42 30.82
C LYS A 798 -10.11 47.37 29.70
N ILE A 799 -9.02 46.69 29.46
CA ILE A 799 -8.93 45.67 28.39
C ILE A 799 -9.77 44.46 28.77
N TYR A 800 -9.62 43.92 29.96
CA TYR A 800 -10.39 42.75 30.36
C TYR A 800 -11.86 43.06 30.51
N MET A 801 -12.24 44.26 30.92
CA MET A 801 -13.63 44.72 30.88
C MET A 801 -14.19 44.78 29.45
N ALA A 802 -13.41 45.20 28.49
CA ALA A 802 -13.79 45.10 27.08
C ALA A 802 -13.92 43.65 26.59
N MET A 803 -13.02 42.77 27.06
CA MET A 803 -13.07 41.34 26.71
C MET A 803 -14.35 40.67 27.25
N ILE A 804 -14.74 40.87 28.50
CA ILE A 804 -15.97 40.28 29.05
C ILE A 804 -17.25 40.81 28.41
N LYS A 805 -17.22 42.02 27.84
CA LYS A 805 -18.32 42.54 27.01
C LYS A 805 -18.44 41.85 25.69
N LEU A 806 -17.30 41.48 25.07
CA LEU A 806 -17.23 40.75 23.77
C LEU A 806 -17.51 39.26 23.96
N GLN A 807 -16.98 38.68 25.02
CA GLN A 807 -17.07 37.26 25.35
C GLN A 807 -17.50 37.09 26.81
N PRO A 808 -18.81 37.17 27.09
CA PRO A 808 -19.36 37.07 28.46
C PRO A 808 -19.15 35.71 29.14
N ASP A 809 -18.67 34.75 28.39
CA ASP A 809 -18.34 33.38 28.80
C ASP A 809 -16.82 33.13 28.95
N SER A 810 -15.99 34.16 28.78
CA SER A 810 -14.54 34.01 28.90
C SER A 810 -14.09 33.93 30.37
N ALA A 811 -13.96 32.71 30.88
CA ALA A 811 -13.51 32.47 32.26
C ALA A 811 -12.13 33.09 32.54
N VAL A 812 -11.21 33.04 31.57
CA VAL A 812 -9.87 33.61 31.66
C VAL A 812 -9.91 35.12 31.84
N ALA A 813 -10.77 35.82 31.09
CA ALA A 813 -10.91 37.27 31.20
C ALA A 813 -11.47 37.68 32.59
N TYR A 814 -12.42 36.92 33.08
CA TYR A 814 -12.94 37.14 34.44
C TYR A 814 -11.91 36.89 35.54
N ASN A 815 -11.11 35.81 35.41
CA ASN A 815 -10.04 35.51 36.37
C ASN A 815 -8.98 36.62 36.38
N ASN A 816 -8.51 37.03 35.21
CA ASN A 816 -7.51 38.08 35.13
C ASN A 816 -8.07 39.44 35.63
N LEU A 817 -9.35 39.72 35.34
CA LEU A 817 -10.03 40.89 35.84
C LEU A 817 -10.17 40.87 37.38
N ALA A 818 -10.46 39.70 37.97
CA ALA A 818 -10.51 39.53 39.42
C ALA A 818 -9.17 39.93 40.08
N TRP A 819 -8.08 39.39 39.52
CA TRP A 819 -6.72 39.66 40.01
C TRP A 819 -6.31 41.14 39.86
N VAL A 820 -6.63 41.76 38.69
CA VAL A 820 -6.36 43.19 38.46
C VAL A 820 -7.18 44.08 39.37
N THR A 821 -8.46 43.78 39.54
CA THR A 821 -9.37 44.53 40.41
C THR A 821 -8.90 44.52 41.84
N GLU A 822 -8.37 43.40 42.33
CA GLU A 822 -7.74 43.30 43.65
C GLU A 822 -6.48 44.21 43.76
N LYS A 823 -5.60 44.20 42.76
CA LYS A 823 -4.40 45.05 42.70
C LYS A 823 -4.73 46.56 42.69
N LEU A 824 -5.93 46.89 42.22
CA LEU A 824 -6.45 48.27 42.25
C LEU A 824 -7.27 48.58 43.50
N ASN A 825 -7.35 47.64 44.44
CA ASN A 825 -8.16 47.76 45.66
C ASN A 825 -9.65 48.12 45.42
N LYS A 826 -10.25 47.46 44.44
CA LYS A 826 -11.65 47.66 44.07
C LYS A 826 -12.53 46.49 44.56
N ASP A 827 -13.82 46.76 44.83
CA ASP A 827 -14.71 45.83 45.53
C ASP A 827 -15.17 44.60 44.75
N ASN A 828 -15.15 44.64 43.43
CA ASN A 828 -15.74 43.61 42.59
C ASN A 828 -14.83 42.38 42.31
N ALA A 829 -13.61 42.33 42.86
CA ALA A 829 -12.63 41.26 42.57
C ALA A 829 -13.21 39.87 42.86
N LEU A 830 -13.85 39.68 43.97
CA LEU A 830 -14.41 38.39 44.38
C LEU A 830 -15.52 37.91 43.44
N SER A 831 -16.46 38.81 43.06
CA SER A 831 -17.51 38.49 42.09
C SER A 831 -16.99 38.03 40.75
N TYR A 832 -15.88 38.61 40.23
CA TYR A 832 -15.26 38.18 39.02
C TYR A 832 -14.59 36.79 39.14
N ALA A 833 -13.96 36.51 40.30
CA ALA A 833 -13.36 35.20 40.54
C ALA A 833 -14.44 34.09 40.67
N GLU A 834 -15.56 34.38 41.34
CA GLU A 834 -16.72 33.48 41.39
C GLU A 834 -17.28 33.19 39.97
N LYS A 835 -17.39 34.23 39.16
CA LYS A 835 -17.85 34.07 37.76
C LYS A 835 -16.90 33.22 36.93
N ALA A 836 -15.58 33.42 37.06
CA ALA A 836 -14.57 32.61 36.39
C ALA A 836 -14.71 31.12 36.73
N ASN A 837 -14.85 30.80 38.02
CA ASN A 837 -15.04 29.42 38.49
C ASN A 837 -16.40 28.82 38.11
N THR A 838 -17.44 29.64 37.96
CA THR A 838 -18.73 29.17 37.43
C THR A 838 -18.64 28.80 35.95
N LEU A 839 -17.94 29.59 35.16
CA LEU A 839 -17.78 29.38 33.72
C LEU A 839 -16.85 28.20 33.40
N ALA A 840 -15.79 28.04 34.19
CA ALA A 840 -14.84 26.95 34.01
C ALA A 840 -14.47 26.31 35.36
N PRO A 841 -15.33 25.44 35.91
CA PRO A 841 -15.08 24.77 37.16
C PRO A 841 -13.87 23.83 37.08
N ASN A 842 -13.16 23.68 38.19
CA ASN A 842 -11.98 22.81 38.32
C ASN A 842 -10.74 23.25 37.53
N GLN A 843 -10.61 24.57 37.28
CA GLN A 843 -9.34 25.13 36.81
C GLN A 843 -8.48 25.57 38.01
N PRO A 844 -7.29 24.95 38.23
CA PRO A 844 -6.49 25.24 39.45
C PRO A 844 -6.17 26.73 39.63
N ALA A 845 -5.79 27.42 38.52
CA ALA A 845 -5.47 28.83 38.54
C ALA A 845 -6.67 29.72 38.95
N PHE A 846 -7.91 29.36 38.61
CA PHE A 846 -9.11 30.12 38.94
C PHE A 846 -9.54 29.86 40.38
N LEU A 847 -9.37 28.61 40.82
CA LEU A 847 -9.59 28.22 42.21
C LEU A 847 -8.61 28.95 43.12
N ASP A 848 -7.33 29.00 42.77
CA ASP A 848 -6.27 29.73 43.51
C ASP A 848 -6.57 31.24 43.62
N THR A 849 -6.87 31.87 42.46
CA THR A 849 -7.23 33.30 42.46
C THR A 849 -8.41 33.57 43.38
N HIS A 850 -9.46 32.75 43.32
CA HIS A 850 -10.65 32.88 44.19
C HIS A 850 -10.31 32.64 45.65
N ALA A 851 -9.52 31.61 45.95
CA ALA A 851 -9.06 31.31 47.31
C ALA A 851 -8.26 32.48 47.93
N MET A 852 -7.31 33.03 47.16
CA MET A 852 -6.50 34.15 47.63
C MET A 852 -7.32 35.40 47.90
N LEU A 853 -8.34 35.69 47.09
CA LEU A 853 -9.28 36.81 47.31
C LEU A 853 -10.17 36.60 48.52
N LEU A 854 -10.68 35.39 48.75
CA LEU A 854 -11.43 35.04 49.97
C LEU A 854 -10.56 35.21 51.23
N SER A 855 -9.30 34.74 51.15
CA SER A 855 -8.36 34.90 52.25
C SER A 855 -8.08 36.37 52.57
N ALA A 856 -7.92 37.20 51.53
CA ALA A 856 -7.76 38.65 51.70
C ALA A 856 -8.98 39.35 52.35
N LYS A 857 -10.17 38.77 52.13
CA LYS A 857 -11.42 39.24 52.80
C LYS A 857 -11.66 38.62 54.17
N GLY A 858 -10.77 37.79 54.72
CA GLY A 858 -10.86 37.13 56.01
C GLY A 858 -11.61 35.78 56.03
N ASP A 859 -12.17 35.29 54.88
CA ASP A 859 -12.81 33.97 54.80
C ASP A 859 -11.78 32.87 54.54
N HIS A 860 -10.88 32.69 55.49
CA HIS A 860 -9.78 31.72 55.38
C HIS A 860 -10.25 30.26 55.30
N LEU A 861 -11.48 29.99 55.83
CA LEU A 861 -12.02 28.62 55.78
C LEU A 861 -12.36 28.21 54.35
N LYS A 862 -13.19 29.00 53.66
CA LYS A 862 -13.52 28.73 52.25
C LYS A 862 -12.33 28.85 51.32
N ALA A 863 -11.42 29.78 51.63
CA ALA A 863 -10.18 29.91 50.91
C ALA A 863 -9.37 28.61 50.93
N ALA A 864 -9.19 28.01 52.13
CA ALA A 864 -8.50 26.75 52.26
C ALA A 864 -9.19 25.56 51.55
N GLU A 865 -10.52 25.55 51.52
CA GLU A 865 -11.29 24.53 50.80
C GLU A 865 -11.01 24.59 49.28
N LEU A 866 -11.08 25.79 48.71
CA LEU A 866 -10.81 25.98 47.26
C LEU A 866 -9.36 25.71 46.89
N GLU A 867 -8.42 26.14 47.74
CA GLU A 867 -7.00 25.92 47.49
C GLU A 867 -6.63 24.42 47.59
N ASN A 868 -7.19 23.70 48.56
CA ASN A 868 -7.05 22.25 48.63
C ASN A 868 -7.64 21.56 47.40
N LYS A 869 -8.76 22.07 46.87
CA LYS A 869 -9.32 21.56 45.60
C LYS A 869 -8.39 21.82 44.40
N ALA A 870 -7.79 23.01 44.35
CA ALA A 870 -6.79 23.33 43.31
C ALA A 870 -5.58 22.41 43.44
N LEU A 871 -5.07 22.20 44.65
CA LEU A 871 -3.93 21.33 44.90
C LEU A 871 -4.22 19.85 44.63
N ALA A 872 -5.45 19.36 44.85
CA ALA A 872 -5.86 18.02 44.50
C ALA A 872 -5.80 17.79 42.98
N LEU A 873 -6.03 18.82 42.16
CA LEU A 873 -5.90 18.78 40.72
C LEU A 873 -4.44 18.86 40.25
N GLN A 874 -3.56 19.53 41.01
CA GLN A 874 -2.14 19.69 40.74
C GLN A 874 -1.26 19.46 41.99
N PRO A 875 -1.11 18.22 42.48
CA PRO A 875 -0.49 17.93 43.78
C PRO A 875 0.98 18.38 43.91
N GLN A 876 1.68 18.53 42.79
CA GLN A 876 3.09 18.91 42.75
C GLN A 876 3.33 20.41 42.54
N ASN A 877 2.26 21.22 42.49
CA ASN A 877 2.38 22.65 42.24
C ASN A 877 2.79 23.39 43.53
N GLY A 878 4.09 23.77 43.58
CA GLY A 878 4.64 24.47 44.77
C GLY A 878 4.00 25.83 45.05
N THR A 879 3.53 26.55 44.02
CA THR A 879 2.85 27.85 44.22
C THR A 879 1.52 27.68 44.94
N LEU A 880 0.74 26.68 44.57
CA LEU A 880 -0.54 26.38 45.26
C LEU A 880 -0.28 25.97 46.73
N LYS A 881 0.75 25.15 46.99
CA LYS A 881 1.14 24.80 48.36
C LYS A 881 1.54 26.02 49.20
N LEU A 882 2.32 26.94 48.58
CA LEU A 882 2.71 28.19 49.25
C LEU A 882 1.49 29.07 49.57
N ASN A 883 0.57 29.20 48.60
CA ASN A 883 -0.65 29.98 48.82
C ASN A 883 -1.56 29.35 49.90
N LEU A 884 -1.67 28.01 49.90
CA LEU A 884 -2.37 27.29 50.97
C LEU A 884 -1.74 27.57 52.36
N ALA A 885 -0.43 27.56 52.46
CA ALA A 885 0.28 27.88 53.69
C ALA A 885 -0.02 29.34 54.16
N LYS A 886 -0.01 30.31 53.21
CA LYS A 886 -0.39 31.70 53.51
C LYS A 886 -1.85 31.82 54.04
N ILE A 887 -2.77 31.09 53.39
CA ILE A 887 -4.19 31.04 53.83
C ILE A 887 -4.29 30.45 55.24
N TYR A 888 -3.55 29.37 55.52
CA TYR A 888 -3.52 28.80 56.88
C TYR A 888 -2.93 29.76 57.95
N ILE A 889 -1.88 30.52 57.57
CA ILE A 889 -1.31 31.57 58.44
C ILE A 889 -2.36 32.63 58.77
N GLY A 890 -3.04 33.15 57.73
CA GLY A 890 -4.10 34.12 57.86
C GLY A 890 -5.25 33.63 58.76
N GLY A 891 -5.59 32.33 58.63
CA GLY A 891 -6.63 31.67 59.46
C GLY A 891 -6.14 31.17 60.82
N GLY A 892 -4.94 31.50 61.27
CA GLY A 892 -4.38 31.09 62.58
C GLY A 892 -3.99 29.61 62.69
N LYS A 893 -4.05 28.84 61.61
CA LYS A 893 -3.75 27.39 61.59
C LYS A 893 -2.24 27.15 61.36
N LYS A 894 -1.42 27.60 62.34
CA LYS A 894 0.05 27.60 62.23
C LYS A 894 0.68 26.23 61.95
N ASP A 895 0.15 25.17 62.57
CA ASP A 895 0.68 23.82 62.38
C ASP A 895 0.48 23.30 60.95
N LEU A 896 -0.69 23.58 60.35
CA LEU A 896 -0.97 23.21 58.97
C LEU A 896 -0.08 23.98 57.98
N ALA A 897 0.09 25.29 58.24
CA ALA A 897 0.97 26.13 57.46
C ALA A 897 2.42 25.62 57.51
N LYS A 898 2.90 25.30 58.70
CA LYS A 898 4.25 24.76 58.90
C LYS A 898 4.47 23.47 58.13
N LYS A 899 3.49 22.56 58.11
CA LYS A 899 3.55 21.31 57.36
C LYS A 899 3.78 21.56 55.88
N GLU A 900 2.99 22.42 55.22
CA GLU A 900 3.10 22.71 53.82
C GLU A 900 4.42 23.41 53.47
N LEU A 901 4.88 24.34 54.31
CA LEU A 901 6.13 25.07 54.15
C LEU A 901 7.36 24.15 54.28
N LEU A 902 7.35 23.21 55.22
CA LEU A 902 8.45 22.21 55.35
C LEU A 902 8.54 21.26 54.14
N GLU A 903 7.39 20.97 53.49
CA GLU A 903 7.44 20.23 52.22
C GLU A 903 8.06 21.03 51.07
N LEU A 904 7.75 22.32 51.00
CA LEU A 904 8.34 23.24 50.06
C LEU A 904 9.83 23.48 50.29
N GLU A 905 10.27 23.58 51.51
CA GLU A 905 11.67 23.73 51.91
C GLU A 905 12.53 22.57 51.32
N LYS A 906 11.99 21.32 51.36
CA LYS A 906 12.69 20.14 50.81
C LYS A 906 12.96 20.22 49.29
N LEU A 907 12.26 21.08 48.57
CA LEU A 907 12.46 21.27 47.13
C LEU A 907 13.76 22.05 46.81
N GLY A 908 14.29 22.78 47.81
CA GLY A 908 15.52 23.57 47.69
C GLY A 908 15.46 24.52 46.48
N ASP A 909 16.56 24.61 45.72
CA ASP A 909 16.69 25.50 44.57
C ASP A 909 15.72 25.16 43.39
N ASN A 910 15.04 24.02 43.46
CA ASN A 910 14.03 23.65 42.45
C ASN A 910 12.72 24.43 42.62
N PHE A 911 12.56 25.24 43.71
CA PHE A 911 11.41 26.09 43.91
C PHE A 911 11.84 27.56 44.07
N THR A 912 11.43 28.40 43.16
CA THR A 912 11.92 29.79 43.04
C THR A 912 11.59 30.69 44.23
N ALA A 913 10.53 30.35 45.03
CA ALA A 913 10.09 31.15 46.18
C ALA A 913 10.66 30.67 47.53
N GLN A 914 11.82 29.99 47.55
CA GLN A 914 12.46 29.48 48.79
C GLN A 914 12.75 30.56 49.86
N ALA A 915 13.13 31.75 49.42
CA ALA A 915 13.35 32.86 50.34
C ALA A 915 12.04 33.25 51.07
N GLU A 916 10.90 33.21 50.41
CA GLU A 916 9.60 33.47 51.01
C GLU A 916 9.18 32.34 51.97
N VAL A 917 9.41 31.09 51.56
CA VAL A 917 9.16 29.93 52.46
C VAL A 917 9.97 30.03 53.74
N ALA A 918 11.26 30.33 53.64
CA ALA A 918 12.14 30.50 54.84
C ALA A 918 11.67 31.66 55.76
N ASN A 919 11.23 32.78 55.17
CA ASN A 919 10.70 33.92 55.96
C ASN A 919 9.42 33.54 56.66
N LEU A 920 8.51 32.86 56.01
CA LEU A 920 7.24 32.41 56.60
C LEU A 920 7.48 31.38 57.70
N LEU A 921 8.40 30.43 57.53
CA LEU A 921 8.77 29.48 58.57
C LEU A 921 9.35 30.16 59.83
N LYS A 922 10.15 31.22 59.66
CA LYS A 922 10.67 32.03 60.81
C LYS A 922 9.58 32.81 61.51
N SER A 923 8.50 33.17 60.86
CA SER A 923 7.38 33.96 61.42
C SER A 923 6.34 33.13 62.15
N LEU A 924 6.31 31.85 62.04
CA LEU A 924 5.39 30.91 62.69
C LEU A 924 5.86 30.55 64.08
#